data_5d25e5b62549e3ec2052e5acba36a982
#
_entry.id   5d25e5b62549e3ec2052e5acba36a982
#
_cell.length_a   1.000
_cell.length_b   1.000
_cell.length_c   1.000
_cell.angle_alpha   90.00
_cell.angle_beta   90.00
_cell.angle_gamma   90.00
#
_symmetry.space_group_name_H-M   'P 1'
#
loop_
_entity.id
_entity.type
_entity.pdbx_description
1 polymer ?
#
loop_
_entity_poly.entity_id
_entity_poly.type
_entity_poly.pdbx_seq_one_letter_code
_entity_poly.pdbx_strand_id
1 'polypeptide(L)'
;MKTDTTQSRHCGLLWRSIFFPLAFIYMELLFHIAIYGSAGSNILHPLTFALACGLTLSALTSFWHRYANAAIAYLLWSIFTIYYIAQFVYYKIFRTFLSLVSIGGAQDAMNFRTVLFSALRSNWYIIVLFLLPLICLIIMNRFWFSFGRCRIGQKPGVLRAMLVQLGISAAAWVLAICILAVHGTATYTPYALFHGRYVLELSMNKLGVMVTTGRDCVTMVTQSSQSKTFELADIGDNQSDAQTAASDINAASVDETDFSSASQTGGSDQAAGSTQADEPIYVPQVDESIDFQSLYNQTDDEELKSLTAYFSGVQPTYTDEYTGMFEGYNVVFVTAESLSTYGISREATPTLYKIYHEGFEFTNFYNPLWYHSTIDGEYTNCLSQYPASSKWSFEASADTYQPYALGNMLNAQGYKSYGYHDFDATYYDRTRTHPNMGYTTFKAIGAGLDIPDHVMYSDLECMEAVYGDFIQDDKFNMYFMSFSGHLPYNYDNQYICMINREGAENVLSEKGYSDEAIAYVAAQMELDKALEFLMDKLEETGKLDNTLFIVAPDHYPYGLSDGTYNELAGKDIESDDFELHHNQFGIWSSSMEKPVVVDKLCSSVDILPTVLNLLGADFDSRLLAGHNILSDSDELVIFADQSFMTDKVRYDASTGETSYFVPESQIPDGYVDQMIEEVENRLYISDEMINTDYFSFVYSR
;
A
#
# COMPACT_ATOMS: atom_id res chain seq x y z
N MET A 1 27.49 22.52 -59.85
CA MET A 1 27.73 21.35 -59.01
C MET A 1 26.39 20.95 -58.38
N LYS A 2 25.64 20.05 -59.01
CA LYS A 2 24.41 19.47 -58.44
C LYS A 2 24.86 18.25 -57.64
N THR A 3 25.11 18.43 -56.39
CA THR A 3 25.37 17.33 -55.48
C THR A 3 24.11 16.48 -55.29
N ASP A 4 24.29 15.22 -55.52
CA ASP A 4 23.34 14.12 -55.54
C ASP A 4 22.47 14.07 -54.25
N THR A 5 21.25 14.62 -54.33
CA THR A 5 20.29 14.71 -53.20
C THR A 5 19.60 13.37 -52.92
N THR A 6 19.86 12.34 -53.67
CA THR A 6 19.24 11.01 -53.53
C THR A 6 19.97 10.13 -52.49
N GLN A 7 21.28 10.24 -52.40
CA GLN A 7 22.05 9.44 -51.42
C GLN A 7 21.84 9.88 -49.95
N SER A 8 21.59 11.20 -49.76
CA SER A 8 21.27 11.74 -48.42
C SER A 8 19.86 11.37 -47.92
N ARG A 9 18.95 10.93 -48.79
CA ARG A 9 17.54 10.61 -48.43
C ARG A 9 17.38 9.21 -47.85
N HIS A 10 18.12 8.23 -48.37
CA HIS A 10 18.12 6.86 -47.80
C HIS A 10 18.88 6.84 -46.50
N CYS A 11 19.93 7.61 -46.36
CA CYS A 11 20.71 7.72 -45.13
C CYS A 11 19.88 8.25 -43.93
N GLY A 12 19.06 9.28 -44.16
CA GLY A 12 18.24 9.87 -43.06
C GLY A 12 17.18 8.93 -42.50
N LEU A 13 16.53 8.08 -43.31
CA LEU A 13 15.57 7.08 -42.85
C LEU A 13 16.28 5.95 -42.08
N LEU A 14 17.38 5.45 -42.60
CA LEU A 14 18.17 4.39 -41.94
C LEU A 14 18.67 4.85 -40.59
N TRP A 15 19.23 6.05 -40.48
CA TRP A 15 19.71 6.58 -39.23
C TRP A 15 18.61 6.76 -38.17
N ARG A 16 17.39 7.17 -38.53
CA ARG A 16 16.24 7.24 -37.62
C ARG A 16 15.80 5.85 -37.17
N SER A 17 15.79 4.88 -38.08
CA SER A 17 15.45 3.49 -37.82
C SER A 17 16.47 2.77 -36.90
N ILE A 18 17.66 3.34 -36.70
CA ILE A 18 18.67 2.89 -35.76
C ILE A 18 18.61 3.72 -34.48
N PHE A 19 18.53 5.06 -34.61
CA PHE A 19 18.63 5.96 -33.47
C PHE A 19 17.48 5.77 -32.47
N PHE A 20 16.21 5.84 -32.90
CA PHE A 20 15.09 5.78 -31.97
C PHE A 20 14.99 4.43 -31.24
N PRO A 21 15.14 3.27 -31.87
CA PRO A 21 15.22 2.01 -31.15
C PRO A 21 16.34 1.96 -30.12
N LEU A 22 17.56 2.37 -30.47
CA LEU A 22 18.68 2.40 -29.55
C LEU A 22 18.46 3.39 -28.40
N ALA A 23 17.83 4.52 -28.69
CA ALA A 23 17.51 5.52 -27.67
C ALA A 23 16.46 5.00 -26.67
N PHE A 24 15.39 4.32 -27.12
CA PHE A 24 14.42 3.71 -26.22
C PHE A 24 15.03 2.55 -25.41
N ILE A 25 15.81 1.69 -26.04
CA ILE A 25 16.56 0.61 -25.35
C ILE A 25 17.46 1.22 -24.26
N TYR A 26 18.16 2.32 -24.57
CA TYR A 26 18.99 3.02 -23.60
C TYR A 26 18.15 3.57 -22.43
N MET A 27 16.99 4.20 -22.72
CA MET A 27 16.12 4.77 -21.68
C MET A 27 15.57 3.68 -20.76
N GLU A 28 15.08 2.55 -21.31
CA GLU A 28 14.61 1.41 -20.52
C GLU A 28 15.73 0.80 -19.66
N LEU A 29 16.90 0.58 -20.26
CA LEU A 29 18.03 0.00 -19.52
C LEU A 29 18.52 0.93 -18.40
N LEU A 30 18.61 2.24 -18.68
CA LEU A 30 18.97 3.24 -17.68
C LEU A 30 17.93 3.28 -16.55
N PHE A 31 16.64 3.23 -16.90
CA PHE A 31 15.56 3.24 -15.94
C PHE A 31 15.63 2.03 -15.01
N HIS A 32 15.74 0.82 -15.56
CA HIS A 32 15.85 -0.41 -14.77
C HIS A 32 17.08 -0.40 -13.84
N ILE A 33 18.24 0.02 -14.34
CA ILE A 33 19.44 0.10 -13.51
C ILE A 33 19.28 1.16 -12.39
N ALA A 34 18.65 2.29 -12.70
CA ALA A 34 18.48 3.39 -11.75
C ALA A 34 17.42 3.10 -10.65
N ILE A 35 16.44 2.24 -10.95
CA ILE A 35 15.37 1.85 -10.02
C ILE A 35 15.72 0.57 -9.27
N TYR A 36 16.08 -0.50 -10.00
CA TYR A 36 16.26 -1.84 -9.44
C TYR A 36 17.74 -2.20 -9.18
N GLY A 37 18.66 -1.26 -9.36
CA GLY A 37 20.11 -1.48 -9.17
C GLY A 37 20.76 -2.37 -10.23
N SER A 38 20.00 -3.10 -11.05
CA SER A 38 20.46 -4.00 -12.08
C SER A 38 19.50 -4.06 -13.26
N ALA A 39 19.93 -4.67 -14.37
CA ALA A 39 19.04 -4.93 -15.51
C ALA A 39 18.00 -6.02 -15.21
N GLY A 40 18.26 -6.88 -14.23
CA GLY A 40 17.37 -7.97 -13.83
C GLY A 40 17.16 -9.07 -14.91
N SER A 41 16.55 -10.18 -14.51
CA SER A 41 16.20 -11.29 -15.42
C SER A 41 15.07 -10.92 -16.40
N ASN A 42 14.20 -9.99 -16.02
CA ASN A 42 13.01 -9.59 -16.78
C ASN A 42 13.27 -8.57 -17.88
N ILE A 43 14.49 -8.01 -18.00
CA ILE A 43 14.83 -6.90 -18.91
C ILE A 43 14.57 -7.20 -20.41
N LEU A 44 14.50 -8.47 -20.80
CA LEU A 44 14.31 -8.86 -22.21
C LEU A 44 13.02 -8.28 -22.79
N HIS A 45 11.90 -8.34 -22.07
CA HIS A 45 10.61 -7.87 -22.55
C HIS A 45 10.56 -6.34 -22.70
N PRO A 46 10.93 -5.54 -21.65
CA PRO A 46 11.12 -4.10 -21.80
C PRO A 46 11.95 -3.70 -23.01
N LEU A 47 13.07 -4.36 -23.25
CA LEU A 47 13.95 -4.04 -24.40
C LEU A 47 13.32 -4.41 -25.74
N THR A 48 12.56 -5.49 -25.85
CA THR A 48 11.85 -5.86 -27.09
C THR A 48 10.74 -4.86 -27.42
N PHE A 49 10.01 -4.39 -26.41
CA PHE A 49 9.03 -3.33 -26.56
C PHE A 49 9.66 -1.96 -26.85
N ALA A 50 10.77 -1.63 -26.22
CA ALA A 50 11.56 -0.43 -26.51
C ALA A 50 12.01 -0.38 -27.98
N LEU A 51 12.44 -1.52 -28.52
CA LEU A 51 12.76 -1.68 -29.94
C LEU A 51 11.52 -1.38 -30.81
N ALA A 52 10.36 -1.98 -30.49
CA ALA A 52 9.12 -1.77 -31.24
C ALA A 52 8.64 -0.31 -31.18
N CYS A 53 8.67 0.33 -29.99
CA CYS A 53 8.36 1.76 -29.81
C CYS A 53 9.28 2.65 -30.64
N GLY A 54 10.57 2.40 -30.64
CA GLY A 54 11.55 3.15 -31.41
C GLY A 54 11.35 3.04 -32.93
N LEU A 55 11.02 1.84 -33.42
CA LEU A 55 10.67 1.63 -34.83
C LEU A 55 9.35 2.35 -35.18
N THR A 56 8.37 2.35 -34.29
CA THR A 56 7.11 3.10 -34.46
C THR A 56 7.37 4.59 -34.57
N LEU A 57 8.16 5.16 -33.67
CA LEU A 57 8.52 6.59 -33.71
C LEU A 57 9.31 6.93 -34.96
N SER A 58 10.21 6.06 -35.43
CA SER A 58 10.92 6.19 -36.67
C SER A 58 9.95 6.22 -37.87
N ALA A 59 8.93 5.37 -37.90
CA ALA A 59 7.89 5.36 -38.90
C ALA A 59 7.08 6.66 -38.88
N LEU A 60 6.53 7.05 -37.72
CA LEU A 60 5.73 8.26 -37.53
C LEU A 60 6.44 9.53 -37.99
N THR A 61 7.74 9.65 -37.74
CA THR A 61 8.57 10.80 -38.16
C THR A 61 8.99 10.76 -39.59
N SER A 62 8.41 9.90 -40.44
CA SER A 62 8.75 9.73 -41.87
C SER A 62 7.65 10.16 -42.83
N PHE A 63 6.42 10.48 -42.34
CA PHE A 63 5.25 10.73 -43.18
C PHE A 63 5.19 12.10 -43.85
N TRP A 64 5.70 13.14 -43.18
CA TRP A 64 5.51 14.53 -43.58
C TRP A 64 6.77 15.15 -44.22
N HIS A 65 6.75 16.45 -44.46
CA HIS A 65 7.94 17.18 -44.89
C HIS A 65 8.95 17.30 -43.72
N ARG A 66 10.22 17.57 -44.06
CA ARG A 66 11.35 17.53 -43.12
C ARG A 66 11.14 18.34 -41.83
N TYR A 67 10.48 19.50 -41.91
CA TYR A 67 10.27 20.34 -40.73
C TYR A 67 9.18 19.78 -39.81
N ALA A 68 8.08 19.23 -40.38
CA ALA A 68 7.04 18.58 -39.61
C ALA A 68 7.56 17.29 -38.95
N ASN A 69 8.32 16.45 -39.68
CA ASN A 69 8.94 15.26 -39.14
C ASN A 69 9.90 15.60 -37.97
N ALA A 70 10.71 16.68 -38.13
CA ALA A 70 11.60 17.13 -37.08
C ALA A 70 10.81 17.65 -35.88
N ALA A 71 9.78 18.46 -36.07
CA ALA A 71 8.94 18.98 -35.02
C ALA A 71 8.26 17.85 -34.21
N ILE A 72 7.68 16.86 -34.92
CA ILE A 72 7.05 15.67 -34.28
C ILE A 72 8.11 14.87 -33.52
N ALA A 73 9.28 14.65 -34.12
CA ALA A 73 10.34 13.90 -33.44
C ALA A 73 10.81 14.57 -32.15
N TYR A 74 11.08 15.88 -32.19
CA TYR A 74 11.48 16.62 -31.01
C TYR A 74 10.38 16.70 -29.97
N LEU A 75 9.13 16.95 -30.38
CA LEU A 75 8.01 17.03 -29.46
C LEU A 75 7.81 15.69 -28.72
N LEU A 76 7.63 14.59 -29.48
CA LEU A 76 7.38 13.28 -28.90
C LEU A 76 8.57 12.79 -28.07
N TRP A 77 9.80 12.98 -28.57
CA TRP A 77 10.99 12.57 -27.83
C TRP A 77 11.18 13.37 -26.55
N SER A 78 10.86 14.68 -26.55
CA SER A 78 10.87 15.49 -25.33
C SER A 78 9.82 15.01 -24.31
N ILE A 79 8.60 14.67 -24.79
CA ILE A 79 7.55 14.12 -23.92
C ILE A 79 8.01 12.81 -23.28
N PHE A 80 8.54 11.87 -24.05
CA PHE A 80 9.06 10.61 -23.52
C PHE A 80 10.21 10.83 -22.53
N THR A 81 11.16 11.71 -22.84
CA THR A 81 12.27 12.02 -21.95
C THR A 81 11.78 12.59 -20.62
N ILE A 82 10.84 13.55 -20.66
CA ILE A 82 10.23 14.14 -19.47
C ILE A 82 9.49 13.07 -18.67
N TYR A 83 8.76 12.18 -19.33
CA TYR A 83 8.00 11.12 -18.68
C TYR A 83 8.91 10.11 -17.96
N TYR A 84 10.02 9.65 -18.59
CA TYR A 84 10.99 8.78 -17.91
C TYR A 84 11.63 9.47 -16.70
N ILE A 85 11.97 10.76 -16.83
CA ILE A 85 12.48 11.54 -15.69
C ILE A 85 11.42 11.67 -14.59
N ALA A 86 10.16 11.92 -14.96
CA ALA A 86 9.07 12.04 -14.01
C ALA A 86 8.84 10.71 -13.25
N GLN A 87 8.79 9.58 -13.96
CA GLN A 87 8.69 8.25 -13.35
C GLN A 87 9.87 7.98 -12.39
N PHE A 88 11.09 8.28 -12.82
CA PHE A 88 12.28 8.10 -12.01
C PHE A 88 12.25 8.98 -10.74
N VAL A 89 11.95 10.27 -10.88
CA VAL A 89 11.92 11.21 -9.75
C VAL A 89 10.77 10.88 -8.80
N TYR A 90 9.61 10.52 -9.34
CA TYR A 90 8.44 10.11 -8.55
C TYR A 90 8.77 8.87 -7.70
N TYR A 91 9.36 7.85 -8.32
CA TYR A 91 9.80 6.65 -7.59
C TYR A 91 10.84 6.95 -6.50
N LYS A 92 11.80 7.88 -6.78
CA LYS A 92 12.79 8.29 -5.77
C LYS A 92 12.18 9.05 -4.59
N ILE A 93 11.02 9.67 -4.77
CA ILE A 93 10.31 10.39 -3.70
C ILE A 93 9.34 9.45 -2.97
N PHE A 94 8.52 8.71 -3.69
CA PHE A 94 7.36 7.98 -3.16
C PHE A 94 7.54 6.46 -3.10
N ARG A 95 8.63 5.91 -3.65
CA ARG A 95 8.91 4.47 -3.77
C ARG A 95 7.83 3.66 -4.51
N THR A 96 6.87 4.31 -5.14
CA THR A 96 5.88 3.75 -6.05
C THR A 96 5.98 4.40 -7.43
N PHE A 97 5.27 3.90 -8.45
CA PHE A 97 5.30 4.47 -9.79
C PHE A 97 4.14 5.44 -10.03
N LEU A 98 4.41 6.49 -10.82
CA LEU A 98 3.40 7.45 -11.22
C LEU A 98 2.38 6.78 -12.15
N SER A 99 1.16 6.58 -11.69
CA SER A 99 0.02 6.19 -12.52
C SER A 99 -0.63 7.41 -13.18
N LEU A 100 -1.43 7.21 -14.23
CA LEU A 100 -2.18 8.30 -14.84
C LEU A 100 -3.26 8.87 -13.91
N VAL A 101 -3.77 8.04 -13.00
CA VAL A 101 -4.71 8.48 -11.95
C VAL A 101 -4.02 9.44 -10.98
N SER A 102 -2.79 9.13 -10.57
CA SER A 102 -2.00 9.99 -9.68
C SER A 102 -1.71 11.38 -10.27
N ILE A 103 -1.77 11.55 -11.60
CA ILE A 103 -1.64 12.86 -12.24
C ILE A 103 -2.80 13.80 -11.88
N GLY A 104 -3.98 13.27 -11.52
CA GLY A 104 -5.12 14.05 -11.02
C GLY A 104 -4.78 14.85 -9.76
N GLY A 105 -3.95 14.32 -8.86
CA GLY A 105 -3.41 14.98 -7.67
C GLY A 105 -2.21 15.90 -7.92
N ALA A 106 -1.85 16.22 -9.18
CA ALA A 106 -0.67 17.03 -9.48
C ALA A 106 -0.74 18.49 -8.96
N GLN A 107 -1.92 18.99 -8.60
CA GLN A 107 -2.07 20.30 -7.94
C GLN A 107 -1.40 20.29 -6.56
N ASP A 108 -1.44 19.16 -5.86
CA ASP A 108 -0.88 18.97 -4.53
C ASP A 108 0.65 18.82 -4.57
N ALA A 109 1.21 18.40 -5.72
CA ALA A 109 2.66 18.34 -5.93
C ALA A 109 3.38 19.70 -5.74
N MET A 110 2.65 20.81 -5.85
CA MET A 110 3.20 22.14 -5.58
C MET A 110 3.50 22.37 -4.10
N ASN A 111 2.82 21.67 -3.21
CA ASN A 111 3.06 21.74 -1.76
C ASN A 111 4.38 21.04 -1.41
N PHE A 112 4.79 20.03 -2.18
CA PHE A 112 6.05 19.28 -2.02
C PHE A 112 7.22 19.80 -2.86
N ARG A 113 7.18 21.04 -3.32
CA ARG A 113 8.24 21.63 -4.17
C ARG A 113 9.65 21.51 -3.57
N THR A 114 9.80 21.60 -2.25
CA THR A 114 11.08 21.47 -1.55
C THR A 114 11.64 20.05 -1.68
N VAL A 115 10.79 19.03 -1.51
CA VAL A 115 11.12 17.61 -1.69
C VAL A 115 11.50 17.33 -3.14
N LEU A 116 10.69 17.84 -4.09
CA LEU A 116 10.96 17.71 -5.52
C LEU A 116 12.32 18.32 -5.89
N PHE A 117 12.65 19.54 -5.41
CA PHE A 117 13.94 20.16 -5.68
C PHE A 117 15.10 19.39 -5.05
N SER A 118 14.92 18.83 -3.86
CA SER A 118 15.91 17.98 -3.19
C SER A 118 16.16 16.72 -4.04
N ALA A 119 15.11 16.01 -4.45
CA ALA A 119 15.22 14.81 -5.28
C ALA A 119 15.90 15.09 -6.64
N LEU A 120 15.54 16.20 -7.29
CA LEU A 120 16.19 16.64 -8.54
C LEU A 120 17.68 16.94 -8.32
N ARG A 121 18.04 17.60 -7.21
CA ARG A 121 19.43 17.95 -6.89
C ARG A 121 20.27 16.72 -6.55
N SER A 122 19.74 15.81 -5.77
CA SER A 122 20.46 14.58 -5.37
C SER A 122 20.68 13.64 -6.57
N ASN A 123 19.74 13.61 -7.52
CA ASN A 123 19.77 12.69 -8.66
C ASN A 123 20.13 13.37 -10.00
N TRP A 124 20.73 14.57 -9.97
CA TRP A 124 21.01 15.37 -11.18
C TRP A 124 21.79 14.61 -12.25
N TYR A 125 22.70 13.74 -11.87
CA TYR A 125 23.55 12.99 -12.79
C TYR A 125 22.75 11.95 -13.59
N ILE A 126 21.77 11.26 -12.98
CA ILE A 126 20.87 10.34 -13.67
C ILE A 126 19.94 11.12 -14.62
N ILE A 127 19.44 12.29 -14.19
CA ILE A 127 18.60 13.15 -15.04
C ILE A 127 19.39 13.60 -16.28
N VAL A 128 20.66 13.94 -16.13
CA VAL A 128 21.54 14.28 -17.29
C VAL A 128 21.71 13.07 -18.21
N LEU A 129 21.82 11.86 -17.69
CA LEU A 129 21.86 10.64 -18.51
C LEU A 129 20.55 10.43 -19.27
N PHE A 130 19.37 10.65 -18.67
CA PHE A 130 18.10 10.62 -19.40
C PHE A 130 17.99 11.68 -20.50
N LEU A 131 18.57 12.85 -20.33
CA LEU A 131 18.61 13.89 -21.36
C LEU A 131 19.57 13.59 -22.52
N LEU A 132 20.54 12.67 -22.34
CA LEU A 132 21.57 12.39 -23.34
C LEU A 132 21.02 12.02 -24.73
N PRO A 133 20.02 11.14 -24.92
CA PRO A 133 19.48 10.84 -26.23
C PRO A 133 18.83 12.06 -26.93
N LEU A 134 18.19 12.97 -26.16
CA LEU A 134 17.65 14.21 -26.71
C LEU A 134 18.77 15.14 -27.21
N ILE A 135 19.84 15.28 -26.45
CA ILE A 135 21.03 16.05 -26.84
C ILE A 135 21.67 15.43 -28.10
N CYS A 136 21.81 14.10 -28.13
CA CYS A 136 22.31 13.38 -29.29
C CYS A 136 21.43 13.62 -30.55
N LEU A 137 20.09 13.59 -30.41
CA LEU A 137 19.15 13.85 -31.47
C LEU A 137 19.37 15.29 -32.08
N ILE A 138 19.55 16.29 -31.21
CA ILE A 138 19.81 17.68 -31.63
C ILE A 138 21.14 17.76 -32.39
N ILE A 139 22.22 17.18 -31.87
CA ILE A 139 23.54 17.19 -32.49
C ILE A 139 23.51 16.44 -33.83
N MET A 140 22.93 15.24 -33.87
CA MET A 140 22.87 14.41 -35.06
C MET A 140 22.05 15.11 -36.17
N ASN A 141 20.88 15.70 -35.84
CA ASN A 141 20.07 16.46 -36.80
C ASN A 141 20.81 17.69 -37.34
N ARG A 142 21.69 18.31 -36.55
CA ARG A 142 22.49 19.47 -36.95
C ARG A 142 23.63 19.12 -37.90
N PHE A 143 24.31 18.00 -37.68
CA PHE A 143 25.59 17.68 -38.33
C PHE A 143 25.56 16.43 -39.22
N TRP A 144 24.73 15.41 -38.95
CA TRP A 144 24.87 14.10 -39.56
C TRP A 144 23.69 13.64 -40.40
N PHE A 145 22.44 13.94 -40.00
CA PHE A 145 21.28 13.60 -40.83
C PHE A 145 20.21 14.70 -40.77
N SER A 146 19.41 14.80 -41.82
CA SER A 146 18.21 15.64 -41.82
C SER A 146 16.97 14.77 -41.82
N PHE A 147 15.89 15.24 -41.16
CA PHE A 147 14.55 14.64 -41.27
C PHE A 147 14.02 14.82 -42.71
N GLY A 148 14.62 14.10 -43.65
CA GLY A 148 14.47 14.30 -45.10
C GLY A 148 13.01 14.33 -45.57
N ARG A 149 12.76 14.98 -46.72
CA ARG A 149 11.44 15.13 -47.31
C ARG A 149 10.85 13.78 -47.71
N CYS A 150 9.79 13.34 -47.00
CA CYS A 150 8.78 12.48 -47.60
C CYS A 150 7.62 13.36 -48.07
N ARG A 151 7.43 13.54 -49.38
CA ARG A 151 6.19 14.12 -49.90
C ARG A 151 5.26 12.96 -50.25
N ILE A 152 4.12 12.87 -49.58
CA ILE A 152 3.01 12.06 -50.04
C ILE A 152 2.66 12.49 -51.47
N GLY A 153 2.80 11.61 -52.45
CA GLY A 153 2.35 11.79 -53.82
C GLY A 153 3.41 12.01 -54.89
N GLN A 154 4.72 11.96 -54.63
CA GLN A 154 5.69 12.31 -55.69
C GLN A 154 6.68 11.22 -56.17
N LYS A 155 6.72 10.03 -55.63
CA LYS A 155 7.42 8.85 -56.25
C LYS A 155 7.02 7.53 -55.58
N PRO A 156 6.83 6.44 -56.35
CA PRO A 156 6.50 5.10 -55.84
C PRO A 156 7.50 4.56 -54.80
N GLY A 157 8.77 4.98 -54.86
CA GLY A 157 9.81 4.51 -53.92
C GLY A 157 9.69 5.07 -52.51
N VAL A 158 9.11 6.24 -52.29
CA VAL A 158 8.94 6.85 -50.98
C VAL A 158 7.81 6.18 -50.21
N LEU A 159 6.65 6.00 -50.89
CA LEU A 159 5.52 5.26 -50.29
C LEU A 159 5.90 3.83 -49.94
N ARG A 160 6.64 3.16 -50.83
CA ARG A 160 7.16 1.79 -50.56
C ARG A 160 8.09 1.75 -49.33
N ALA A 161 9.00 2.71 -49.21
CA ALA A 161 9.89 2.78 -48.03
C ALA A 161 9.11 3.01 -46.74
N MET A 162 8.06 3.83 -46.76
CA MET A 162 7.17 4.08 -45.59
C MET A 162 6.37 2.84 -45.23
N LEU A 163 5.78 2.14 -46.20
CA LEU A 163 5.04 0.90 -45.98
C LEU A 163 5.96 -0.21 -45.41
N VAL A 164 7.19 -0.27 -45.93
CA VAL A 164 8.21 -1.20 -45.38
C VAL A 164 8.54 -0.85 -43.93
N GLN A 165 8.71 0.42 -43.59
CA GLN A 165 8.98 0.87 -42.22
C GLN A 165 7.82 0.55 -41.26
N LEU A 166 6.58 0.78 -41.68
CA LEU A 166 5.39 0.39 -40.94
C LEU A 166 5.31 -1.12 -40.77
N GLY A 167 5.60 -1.88 -41.83
CA GLY A 167 5.64 -3.32 -41.77
C GLY A 167 6.70 -3.85 -40.80
N ILE A 168 7.88 -3.23 -40.79
CA ILE A 168 8.96 -3.59 -39.81
C ILE A 168 8.52 -3.26 -38.39
N SER A 169 7.90 -2.08 -38.15
CA SER A 169 7.38 -1.70 -36.87
C SER A 169 6.30 -2.68 -36.38
N ALA A 170 5.33 -3.01 -37.24
CA ALA A 170 4.29 -3.98 -36.91
C ALA A 170 4.86 -5.37 -36.62
N ALA A 171 5.84 -5.81 -37.42
CA ALA A 171 6.53 -7.10 -37.17
C ALA A 171 7.29 -7.11 -35.84
N ALA A 172 7.88 -5.98 -35.43
CA ALA A 172 8.55 -5.86 -34.13
C ALA A 172 7.55 -5.95 -32.97
N TRP A 173 6.36 -5.33 -33.06
CA TRP A 173 5.30 -5.48 -32.08
C TRP A 173 4.78 -6.93 -31.99
N VAL A 174 4.53 -7.56 -33.15
CA VAL A 174 4.12 -8.98 -33.18
C VAL A 174 5.18 -9.87 -32.54
N LEU A 175 6.47 -9.64 -32.85
CA LEU A 175 7.56 -10.38 -32.26
C LEU A 175 7.64 -10.19 -30.75
N ALA A 176 7.53 -8.94 -30.26
CA ALA A 176 7.52 -8.65 -28.82
C ALA A 176 6.37 -9.38 -28.10
N ILE A 177 5.16 -9.35 -28.67
CA ILE A 177 4.00 -10.07 -28.14
C ILE A 177 4.21 -11.61 -28.19
N CYS A 178 4.78 -12.12 -29.28
CA CYS A 178 5.08 -13.56 -29.37
C CYS A 178 6.12 -14.01 -28.33
N ILE A 179 7.10 -13.16 -28.01
CA ILE A 179 8.11 -13.46 -26.98
C ILE A 179 7.45 -13.54 -25.59
N LEU A 180 6.42 -12.73 -25.29
CA LEU A 180 5.66 -12.86 -24.03
C LEU A 180 5.07 -14.25 -23.85
N ALA A 181 4.53 -14.85 -24.93
CA ALA A 181 3.88 -16.16 -24.89
C ALA A 181 4.83 -17.33 -24.55
N VAL A 182 6.14 -17.12 -24.70
CA VAL A 182 7.16 -18.15 -24.39
C VAL A 182 7.23 -18.43 -22.88
N HIS A 183 6.90 -17.46 -22.02
CA HIS A 183 6.96 -17.57 -20.56
C HIS A 183 5.69 -18.17 -19.93
N GLY A 184 4.75 -18.65 -20.74
CA GLY A 184 3.50 -19.25 -20.27
C GLY A 184 2.44 -18.23 -19.90
N THR A 185 1.30 -18.75 -19.41
CA THR A 185 0.10 -17.98 -19.06
C THR A 185 -0.18 -17.93 -17.56
N ALA A 186 0.77 -18.42 -16.74
CA ALA A 186 0.63 -18.36 -15.28
C ALA A 186 0.51 -16.91 -14.79
N THR A 187 -0.11 -16.74 -13.65
CA THR A 187 -0.30 -15.44 -12.99
C THR A 187 1.05 -14.72 -12.82
N TYR A 188 1.05 -13.39 -12.99
CA TYR A 188 2.23 -12.51 -12.93
C TYR A 188 3.33 -12.76 -13.99
N THR A 189 3.10 -13.65 -14.96
CA THR A 189 4.00 -13.72 -16.11
C THR A 189 3.86 -12.45 -16.96
N PRO A 190 4.89 -12.06 -17.76
CA PRO A 190 4.78 -10.93 -18.67
C PRO A 190 3.60 -11.03 -19.64
N TYR A 191 3.20 -12.25 -20.02
CA TYR A 191 2.01 -12.49 -20.85
C TYR A 191 0.71 -12.15 -20.12
N ALA A 192 0.55 -12.65 -18.89
CA ALA A 192 -0.65 -12.38 -18.07
C ALA A 192 -0.79 -10.89 -17.75
N LEU A 193 0.31 -10.21 -17.39
CA LEU A 193 0.33 -8.77 -17.15
C LEU A 193 -0.02 -7.95 -18.39
N PHE A 194 0.34 -8.41 -19.59
CA PHE A 194 0.01 -7.72 -20.84
C PHE A 194 -1.44 -7.90 -21.26
N HIS A 195 -2.04 -9.07 -21.05
CA HIS A 195 -3.39 -9.44 -21.51
C HIS A 195 -4.45 -9.46 -20.40
N GLY A 196 -4.03 -9.71 -19.17
CA GLY A 196 -4.90 -9.90 -18.01
C GLY A 196 -4.97 -8.67 -17.11
N ARG A 197 -5.02 -8.94 -15.80
CA ARG A 197 -5.12 -7.93 -14.75
C ARG A 197 -3.86 -7.06 -14.71
N TYR A 198 -4.07 -5.77 -14.61
CA TYR A 198 -3.01 -4.77 -14.54
C TYR A 198 -2.48 -4.65 -13.09
N VAL A 199 -1.17 -4.84 -12.91
CA VAL A 199 -0.44 -4.59 -11.67
C VAL A 199 0.69 -3.64 -12.01
N LEU A 200 0.66 -2.43 -11.47
CA LEU A 200 1.54 -1.32 -11.88
C LEU A 200 3.02 -1.68 -11.68
N GLU A 201 3.39 -2.10 -10.48
CA GLU A 201 4.76 -2.40 -10.08
C GLU A 201 5.36 -3.54 -10.92
N LEU A 202 4.63 -4.65 -11.03
CA LEU A 202 5.05 -5.80 -11.84
C LEU A 202 5.11 -5.46 -13.32
N SER A 203 4.18 -4.64 -13.83
CA SER A 203 4.17 -4.22 -15.23
C SER A 203 5.35 -3.30 -15.55
N MET A 204 5.73 -2.40 -14.65
CA MET A 204 6.93 -1.57 -14.80
C MET A 204 8.20 -2.42 -14.88
N ASN A 205 8.33 -3.42 -14.02
CA ASN A 205 9.46 -4.34 -13.99
C ASN A 205 9.51 -5.25 -15.22
N LYS A 206 8.37 -5.90 -15.55
CA LYS A 206 8.33 -7.02 -16.52
C LYS A 206 7.99 -6.58 -17.95
N LEU A 207 7.32 -5.44 -18.17
CA LEU A 207 6.91 -4.95 -19.50
C LEU A 207 7.62 -3.64 -19.89
N GLY A 208 8.12 -2.87 -18.93
CA GLY A 208 8.80 -1.59 -19.12
C GLY A 208 7.85 -0.39 -19.14
N VAL A 209 8.43 0.80 -19.05
CA VAL A 209 7.72 2.07 -18.83
C VAL A 209 6.65 2.34 -19.92
N MET A 210 7.01 2.19 -21.20
CA MET A 210 6.13 2.58 -22.30
C MET A 210 4.91 1.67 -22.46
N VAL A 211 5.06 0.37 -22.23
CA VAL A 211 3.96 -0.60 -22.32
C VAL A 211 3.03 -0.47 -21.12
N THR A 212 3.60 -0.33 -19.93
CA THR A 212 2.86 -0.11 -18.70
C THR A 212 2.00 1.14 -18.78
N THR A 213 2.56 2.27 -19.27
CA THR A 213 1.78 3.49 -19.52
C THR A 213 0.65 3.27 -20.52
N GLY A 214 0.91 2.49 -21.58
CA GLY A 214 -0.14 2.12 -22.53
C GLY A 214 -1.26 1.31 -21.92
N ARG A 215 -0.93 0.39 -21.00
CA ARG A 215 -1.90 -0.39 -20.23
C ARG A 215 -2.69 0.49 -19.26
N ASP A 216 -2.00 1.38 -18.56
CA ASP A 216 -2.61 2.35 -17.64
C ASP A 216 -3.65 3.24 -18.36
N CYS A 217 -3.32 3.75 -19.57
CA CYS A 217 -4.27 4.44 -20.43
C CYS A 217 -5.51 3.59 -20.77
N VAL A 218 -5.32 2.32 -21.06
CA VAL A 218 -6.42 1.41 -21.40
C VAL A 218 -7.30 1.18 -20.18
N THR A 219 -6.72 0.88 -19.05
CA THR A 219 -7.44 0.65 -17.77
C THR A 219 -8.25 1.88 -17.38
N MET A 220 -7.65 3.08 -17.46
CA MET A 220 -8.34 4.35 -17.18
C MET A 220 -9.55 4.59 -18.08
N VAL A 221 -9.47 4.24 -19.37
CA VAL A 221 -10.56 4.48 -20.34
C VAL A 221 -11.65 3.41 -20.25
N THR A 222 -11.26 2.16 -19.99
CA THR A 222 -12.21 1.04 -20.01
C THR A 222 -12.90 0.85 -18.66
N GLN A 223 -12.35 1.40 -17.56
CA GLN A 223 -12.76 1.12 -16.17
C GLN A 223 -12.93 -0.39 -15.90
N SER A 224 -12.30 -1.21 -16.71
CA SER A 224 -12.48 -2.65 -16.72
C SER A 224 -11.50 -3.29 -15.75
N SER A 225 -11.91 -3.44 -14.49
CA SER A 225 -11.54 -4.63 -13.76
C SER A 225 -12.16 -5.82 -14.54
N GLN A 226 -11.42 -6.89 -14.72
CA GLN A 226 -12.02 -8.11 -15.26
C GLN A 226 -12.99 -8.61 -14.19
N SER A 227 -14.31 -8.54 -14.50
CA SER A 227 -15.35 -9.04 -13.62
C SER A 227 -15.06 -10.51 -13.26
N LYS A 228 -14.93 -10.80 -11.96
CA LYS A 228 -14.83 -12.17 -11.45
C LYS A 228 -16.25 -12.63 -11.07
N THR A 229 -16.53 -13.89 -11.28
CA THR A 229 -17.80 -14.49 -10.89
C THR A 229 -17.51 -15.59 -9.88
N PHE A 230 -18.11 -15.49 -8.71
CA PHE A 230 -18.04 -16.50 -7.65
C PHE A 230 -19.34 -17.31 -7.59
N GLU A 231 -19.24 -18.56 -7.14
CA GLU A 231 -20.40 -19.40 -6.90
C GLU A 231 -20.87 -19.25 -5.45
N LEU A 232 -22.19 -19.18 -5.25
CA LEU A 232 -22.77 -19.09 -3.92
C LEU A 232 -22.45 -20.37 -3.14
N ALA A 233 -21.91 -20.22 -1.92
CA ALA A 233 -21.62 -21.37 -1.07
C ALA A 233 -22.92 -22.10 -0.68
N ASP A 234 -22.88 -23.43 -0.72
CA ASP A 234 -24.03 -24.27 -0.35
C ASP A 234 -24.15 -24.28 1.20
N ILE A 235 -25.06 -23.47 1.74
CA ILE A 235 -25.24 -23.23 3.19
C ILE A 235 -25.66 -24.52 3.93
N GLY A 236 -26.03 -25.60 3.18
CA GLY A 236 -26.49 -26.87 3.74
C GLY A 236 -25.42 -27.70 4.46
N ASP A 237 -24.16 -27.60 4.07
CA ASP A 237 -23.05 -28.44 4.59
C ASP A 237 -22.20 -27.75 5.67
N ASN A 238 -22.13 -26.43 5.68
CA ASN A 238 -21.23 -25.69 6.58
C ASN A 238 -21.67 -25.64 8.05
N GLN A 239 -22.97 -25.87 8.37
CA GLN A 239 -23.41 -25.96 9.77
C GLN A 239 -22.97 -27.27 10.45
N SER A 240 -22.70 -28.34 9.66
CA SER A 240 -22.18 -29.60 10.22
C SER A 240 -20.66 -29.52 10.42
N ASP A 241 -19.93 -28.76 9.58
CA ASP A 241 -18.48 -28.68 9.65
C ASP A 241 -18.03 -27.69 10.73
N ALA A 242 -18.77 -26.58 10.95
CA ALA A 242 -18.53 -25.67 12.07
C ALA A 242 -18.72 -26.34 13.45
N GLN A 243 -19.71 -27.25 13.57
CA GLN A 243 -19.88 -28.05 14.78
C GLN A 243 -18.82 -29.15 14.91
N THR A 244 -18.27 -29.64 13.80
CA THR A 244 -17.23 -30.66 13.81
C THR A 244 -15.86 -30.02 14.05
N ALA A 245 -15.58 -28.85 13.49
CA ALA A 245 -14.36 -28.07 13.75
C ALA A 245 -14.28 -27.63 15.22
N ALA A 246 -15.37 -27.17 15.82
CA ALA A 246 -15.45 -26.85 17.25
C ALA A 246 -15.23 -28.08 18.15
N SER A 247 -15.55 -29.30 17.64
CA SER A 247 -15.29 -30.54 18.37
C SER A 247 -13.88 -31.09 18.17
N ASP A 248 -13.22 -30.77 17.05
CA ASP A 248 -11.87 -31.24 16.71
C ASP A 248 -10.78 -30.35 17.33
N ILE A 249 -11.04 -29.05 17.54
CA ILE A 249 -10.19 -28.14 18.30
C ILE A 249 -10.09 -28.59 19.77
N ASN A 250 -11.16 -29.14 20.34
CA ASN A 250 -11.17 -29.73 21.66
C ASN A 250 -10.48 -31.12 21.78
N ALA A 251 -10.11 -31.74 20.65
CA ALA A 251 -9.50 -33.08 20.65
C ALA A 251 -7.97 -33.08 20.48
N ALA A 252 -7.36 -31.96 20.05
CA ALA A 252 -5.94 -31.91 19.70
C ALA A 252 -4.98 -31.54 20.85
N SER A 253 -5.45 -31.28 22.08
CA SER A 253 -4.63 -30.80 23.19
C SER A 253 -4.31 -31.83 24.27
N VAL A 254 -4.18 -33.13 23.98
CA VAL A 254 -3.62 -34.11 24.95
C VAL A 254 -2.72 -35.09 24.25
N ASP A 255 -1.43 -34.81 24.22
CA ASP A 255 -0.40 -35.84 24.13
C ASP A 255 0.73 -35.53 25.14
N GLU A 256 0.52 -35.91 26.39
CA GLU A 256 1.56 -35.91 27.42
C GLU A 256 2.37 -37.22 27.33
N THR A 257 3.64 -37.07 27.03
CA THR A 257 4.63 -38.15 27.08
C THR A 257 4.91 -38.62 28.52
N ASP A 258 4.70 -39.92 28.70
CA ASP A 258 5.11 -40.79 29.80
C ASP A 258 6.41 -40.41 30.53
N PHE A 259 6.32 -40.32 31.84
CA PHE A 259 7.38 -40.76 32.74
C PHE A 259 6.81 -41.57 33.92
N SER A 260 7.01 -42.88 33.88
CA SER A 260 6.66 -43.83 34.91
C SER A 260 7.65 -43.80 36.10
N SER A 261 7.19 -43.82 37.33
CA SER A 261 7.60 -44.82 38.32
C SER A 261 6.81 -44.75 39.60
N ALA A 262 6.17 -45.83 39.87
CA ALA A 262 5.78 -46.51 41.10
C ALA A 262 5.87 -45.82 42.48
N SER A 263 4.78 -45.79 43.26
CA SER A 263 4.64 -46.64 44.48
C SER A 263 3.26 -46.51 45.09
N GLN A 264 2.71 -47.66 45.50
CA GLN A 264 1.44 -47.85 46.21
C GLN A 264 1.44 -47.27 47.63
N THR A 265 0.33 -46.71 48.08
CA THR A 265 -0.41 -47.28 49.27
C THR A 265 -1.68 -46.44 49.53
N GLY A 266 -2.74 -47.14 49.89
CA GLY A 266 -4.12 -46.79 49.97
C GLY A 266 -4.59 -45.86 51.09
N GLY A 267 -5.88 -45.48 50.96
CA GLY A 267 -6.68 -44.95 52.09
C GLY A 267 -7.77 -43.98 51.62
N SER A 268 -8.97 -44.51 51.45
CA SER A 268 -10.34 -43.97 51.62
C SER A 268 -10.66 -42.49 51.61
N ASP A 269 -11.69 -42.19 50.81
CA ASP A 269 -12.83 -41.28 51.02
C ASP A 269 -12.58 -39.78 51.29
N GLN A 270 -12.87 -38.95 50.25
CA GLN A 270 -13.99 -37.98 50.28
C GLN A 270 -14.10 -37.26 48.93
N ALA A 271 -15.31 -37.29 48.38
CA ALA A 271 -15.67 -36.53 47.19
C ALA A 271 -15.55 -35.04 47.46
N ALA A 272 -14.55 -34.40 46.86
CA ALA A 272 -14.55 -32.97 46.58
C ALA A 272 -14.85 -32.82 45.08
N GLY A 273 -16.00 -32.23 44.77
CA GLY A 273 -16.33 -31.90 43.40
C GLY A 273 -15.24 -31.01 42.78
N SER A 274 -14.50 -31.54 41.83
CA SER A 274 -13.73 -30.74 40.93
C SER A 274 -14.77 -29.98 40.07
N THR A 275 -14.97 -28.70 40.32
CA THR A 275 -15.46 -27.79 39.31
C THR A 275 -14.40 -27.80 38.23
N GLN A 276 -14.59 -28.58 37.16
CA GLN A 276 -13.98 -28.35 35.90
C GLN A 276 -14.37 -26.91 35.55
N ALA A 277 -13.42 -26.02 35.43
CA ALA A 277 -13.67 -24.72 34.81
C ALA A 277 -14.16 -25.04 33.38
N ASP A 278 -15.37 -24.61 33.04
CA ASP A 278 -15.87 -24.72 31.70
C ASP A 278 -14.83 -23.99 30.81
N GLU A 279 -14.30 -24.67 29.79
CA GLU A 279 -13.43 -24.05 28.82
C GLU A 279 -14.21 -22.91 28.13
N PRO A 280 -13.60 -21.76 27.86
CA PRO A 280 -14.27 -20.64 27.18
C PRO A 280 -14.79 -21.11 25.82
N ILE A 281 -16.05 -20.84 25.53
CA ILE A 281 -16.65 -21.12 24.21
C ILE A 281 -16.49 -19.87 23.35
N TYR A 282 -15.65 -19.94 22.34
CA TYR A 282 -15.51 -18.87 21.36
C TYR A 282 -16.59 -19.01 20.27
N VAL A 283 -17.21 -17.89 19.89
CA VAL A 283 -18.30 -17.84 18.93
C VAL A 283 -17.89 -17.08 17.68
N PRO A 284 -18.44 -17.45 16.48
CA PRO A 284 -18.12 -16.71 15.26
C PRO A 284 -18.65 -15.27 15.33
N GLN A 285 -17.84 -14.31 14.87
CA GLN A 285 -18.19 -12.91 14.80
C GLN A 285 -18.95 -12.64 13.49
N VAL A 286 -20.24 -12.87 13.49
CA VAL A 286 -21.15 -12.71 12.35
C VAL A 286 -22.37 -11.88 12.73
N ASP A 287 -22.90 -11.12 11.78
CA ASP A 287 -24.21 -10.48 11.88
C ASP A 287 -25.28 -11.47 11.36
N GLU A 288 -25.99 -12.11 12.29
CA GLU A 288 -27.02 -13.09 11.96
C GLU A 288 -28.19 -12.48 11.14
N SER A 289 -28.30 -11.16 11.03
CA SER A 289 -29.32 -10.52 10.21
C SER A 289 -28.97 -10.54 8.70
N ILE A 290 -27.73 -10.88 8.34
CA ILE A 290 -27.25 -10.95 6.96
C ILE A 290 -27.51 -12.33 6.39
N ASP A 291 -28.51 -12.42 5.51
CA ASP A 291 -28.83 -13.63 4.74
C ASP A 291 -28.30 -13.50 3.31
N PHE A 292 -27.09 -13.99 3.06
CA PHE A 292 -26.45 -13.93 1.73
C PHE A 292 -27.27 -14.61 0.64
N GLN A 293 -28.03 -15.69 0.94
CA GLN A 293 -28.89 -16.32 -0.04
C GLN A 293 -30.03 -15.39 -0.47
N SER A 294 -30.65 -14.71 0.48
CA SER A 294 -31.70 -13.72 0.19
C SER A 294 -31.14 -12.51 -0.56
N LEU A 295 -29.98 -11.98 -0.16
CA LEU A 295 -29.27 -10.88 -0.84
C LEU A 295 -28.95 -11.25 -2.30
N TYR A 296 -28.39 -12.45 -2.54
CA TYR A 296 -28.07 -12.94 -3.88
C TYR A 296 -29.31 -12.98 -4.79
N ASN A 297 -30.47 -13.42 -4.26
CA ASN A 297 -31.71 -13.50 -5.00
C ASN A 297 -32.44 -12.17 -5.17
N GLN A 298 -32.07 -11.14 -4.40
CA GLN A 298 -32.71 -9.82 -4.36
C GLN A 298 -32.26 -8.90 -5.50
N THR A 299 -31.11 -9.15 -6.10
CA THR A 299 -30.54 -8.30 -7.16
C THR A 299 -30.39 -9.04 -8.48
N ASP A 300 -30.49 -8.30 -9.59
CA ASP A 300 -30.11 -8.75 -10.93
C ASP A 300 -28.73 -8.21 -11.37
N ASP A 301 -28.09 -7.42 -10.54
CA ASP A 301 -26.75 -6.91 -10.77
C ASP A 301 -25.71 -8.02 -10.56
N GLU A 302 -24.96 -8.33 -11.59
CA GLU A 302 -24.01 -9.45 -11.59
C GLU A 302 -22.80 -9.21 -10.67
N GLU A 303 -22.39 -7.95 -10.49
CA GLU A 303 -21.30 -7.62 -9.56
C GLU A 303 -21.73 -7.78 -8.11
N LEU A 304 -22.93 -7.28 -7.75
CA LEU A 304 -23.50 -7.48 -6.41
C LEU A 304 -23.74 -8.95 -6.10
N LYS A 305 -24.19 -9.75 -7.09
CA LYS A 305 -24.29 -11.21 -6.94
C LYS A 305 -22.94 -11.86 -6.69
N SER A 306 -21.94 -11.47 -7.47
CA SER A 306 -20.58 -12.00 -7.35
C SER A 306 -19.97 -11.71 -5.98
N LEU A 307 -20.08 -10.46 -5.50
CA LEU A 307 -19.66 -10.09 -4.14
C LEU A 307 -20.38 -10.90 -3.07
N THR A 308 -21.72 -11.00 -3.20
CA THR A 308 -22.54 -11.75 -2.22
C THR A 308 -22.17 -13.24 -2.20
N ALA A 309 -21.90 -13.83 -3.36
CA ALA A 309 -21.43 -15.20 -3.46
C ALA A 309 -20.05 -15.40 -2.82
N TYR A 310 -19.11 -14.48 -3.04
CA TYR A 310 -17.81 -14.52 -2.38
C TYR A 310 -17.96 -14.51 -0.86
N PHE A 311 -18.67 -13.52 -0.30
CA PHE A 311 -18.81 -13.36 1.14
C PHE A 311 -19.56 -14.51 1.80
N SER A 312 -20.45 -15.19 1.09
CA SER A 312 -21.13 -16.40 1.59
C SER A 312 -20.15 -17.54 1.88
N GLY A 313 -18.99 -17.59 1.21
CA GLY A 313 -17.95 -18.60 1.36
C GLY A 313 -16.83 -18.22 2.33
N VAL A 314 -16.77 -16.96 2.77
CA VAL A 314 -15.72 -16.49 3.70
C VAL A 314 -15.96 -17.07 5.10
N GLN A 315 -14.92 -17.63 5.70
CA GLN A 315 -14.99 -18.10 7.08
C GLN A 315 -14.91 -16.91 8.05
N PRO A 316 -15.79 -16.84 9.05
CA PRO A 316 -15.74 -15.77 10.04
C PRO A 316 -14.55 -15.96 10.98
N THR A 317 -14.05 -14.88 11.57
CA THR A 317 -13.22 -14.93 12.75
C THR A 317 -14.06 -15.23 14.00
N TYR A 318 -13.41 -15.69 15.03
CA TYR A 318 -14.07 -16.04 16.29
C TYR A 318 -13.70 -15.04 17.40
N THR A 319 -14.55 -14.93 18.40
CA THR A 319 -14.19 -14.28 19.66
C THR A 319 -13.01 -14.99 20.31
N ASP A 320 -12.31 -14.30 21.21
CA ASP A 320 -11.16 -14.81 21.95
C ASP A 320 -11.20 -14.37 23.42
N GLU A 321 -10.15 -14.67 24.19
CA GLU A 321 -10.06 -14.31 25.60
C GLU A 321 -10.04 -12.81 25.89
N TYR A 322 -9.77 -11.97 24.88
CA TYR A 322 -9.70 -10.51 24.98
C TYR A 322 -10.95 -9.81 24.43
N THR A 323 -11.92 -10.55 23.88
CA THR A 323 -13.14 -9.98 23.32
C THR A 323 -13.88 -9.14 24.37
N GLY A 324 -14.08 -7.86 24.05
CA GLY A 324 -14.77 -6.92 24.95
C GLY A 324 -13.92 -6.44 26.14
N MET A 325 -12.62 -6.73 26.18
CA MET A 325 -11.71 -6.29 27.26
C MET A 325 -11.80 -4.79 27.55
N PHE A 326 -12.06 -4.00 26.52
CA PHE A 326 -12.18 -2.53 26.59
C PHE A 326 -13.58 -2.03 26.23
N GLU A 327 -14.62 -2.85 26.43
CA GLU A 327 -16.00 -2.42 26.22
C GLU A 327 -16.33 -1.18 27.05
N GLY A 328 -16.81 -0.12 26.40
CA GLY A 328 -17.19 1.13 27.06
C GLY A 328 -16.04 2.11 27.30
N TYR A 329 -14.80 1.78 26.94
CA TYR A 329 -13.66 2.70 27.04
C TYR A 329 -13.74 3.84 26.04
N ASN A 330 -13.20 5.02 26.39
CA ASN A 330 -12.88 6.03 25.40
C ASN A 330 -11.81 5.51 24.44
N VAL A 331 -11.80 6.01 23.23
CA VAL A 331 -10.85 5.57 22.20
C VAL A 331 -10.04 6.75 21.68
N VAL A 332 -8.73 6.55 21.58
CA VAL A 332 -7.76 7.42 20.91
C VAL A 332 -7.09 6.58 19.84
N PHE A 333 -7.46 6.81 18.58
CA PHE A 333 -6.88 6.12 17.44
C PHE A 333 -6.01 7.09 16.63
N VAL A 334 -4.74 6.78 16.49
CA VAL A 334 -3.75 7.58 15.77
C VAL A 334 -3.21 6.80 14.59
N THR A 335 -3.37 7.36 13.39
CA THR A 335 -2.56 6.97 12.25
C THR A 335 -1.33 7.87 12.22
N ALA A 336 -0.16 7.26 12.44
CA ALA A 336 1.09 7.95 12.68
C ALA A 336 1.91 8.04 11.39
N GLU A 337 2.12 9.26 10.90
CA GLU A 337 2.88 9.55 9.67
C GLU A 337 4.30 9.01 9.73
N SER A 338 4.63 8.10 8.82
CA SER A 338 5.97 7.52 8.63
C SER A 338 6.58 6.91 9.91
N LEU A 339 5.77 6.47 10.87
CA LEU A 339 6.27 5.90 12.12
C LEU A 339 6.85 4.51 11.88
N SER A 340 8.03 4.26 12.42
CA SER A 340 8.70 2.97 12.38
C SER A 340 9.15 2.55 13.76
N THR A 341 9.12 1.26 14.02
CA THR A 341 9.66 0.67 15.26
C THR A 341 11.11 1.10 15.54
N TYR A 342 11.90 1.37 14.48
CA TYR A 342 13.28 1.84 14.63
C TYR A 342 13.41 3.32 15.05
N GLY A 343 12.32 4.10 14.98
CA GLY A 343 12.20 5.44 15.54
C GLY A 343 11.78 5.48 17.00
N ILE A 344 11.36 4.32 17.56
CA ILE A 344 10.81 4.21 18.91
C ILE A 344 11.90 3.76 19.88
N SER A 345 12.07 4.50 20.96
CA SER A 345 12.96 4.09 22.05
C SER A 345 12.53 4.69 23.38
N ARG A 346 12.91 4.02 24.48
CA ARG A 346 12.58 4.49 25.83
C ARG A 346 13.18 5.87 26.14
N GLU A 347 14.30 6.19 25.52
CA GLU A 347 15.04 7.44 25.74
C GLU A 347 14.53 8.59 24.90
N ALA A 348 14.15 8.35 23.63
CA ALA A 348 13.77 9.39 22.70
C ALA A 348 12.26 9.60 22.62
N THR A 349 11.48 8.51 22.70
CA THR A 349 10.04 8.51 22.51
C THR A 349 9.36 7.64 23.58
N PRO A 350 9.44 8.03 24.87
CA PRO A 350 9.02 7.21 26.00
C PRO A 350 7.53 6.87 26.01
N THR A 351 6.68 7.75 25.49
CA THR A 351 5.22 7.54 25.43
C THR A 351 4.86 6.54 24.34
N LEU A 352 5.43 6.69 23.16
CA LEU A 352 5.30 5.69 22.08
C LEU A 352 5.88 4.35 22.53
N TYR A 353 7.04 4.34 23.18
CA TYR A 353 7.62 3.11 23.73
C TYR A 353 6.66 2.41 24.68
N LYS A 354 6.01 3.14 25.59
CA LYS A 354 4.99 2.61 26.50
C LYS A 354 3.83 1.95 25.74
N ILE A 355 3.25 2.65 24.75
CA ILE A 355 2.12 2.15 23.95
C ILE A 355 2.50 0.86 23.22
N TYR A 356 3.71 0.79 22.68
CA TYR A 356 4.16 -0.32 21.83
C TYR A 356 4.64 -1.55 22.63
N HIS A 357 5.12 -1.37 23.88
CA HIS A 357 5.77 -2.43 24.65
C HIS A 357 5.14 -2.73 26.02
N GLU A 358 4.21 -1.90 26.48
CA GLU A 358 3.53 -2.10 27.79
C GLU A 358 2.04 -2.44 27.61
N GLY A 359 1.57 -2.56 26.35
CA GLY A 359 0.21 -2.95 25.94
C GLY A 359 0.19 -4.28 25.19
N PHE A 360 -0.63 -4.34 24.12
CA PHE A 360 -0.51 -5.38 23.11
C PHE A 360 0.65 -5.03 22.19
N GLU A 361 1.67 -5.88 22.15
CA GLU A 361 2.88 -5.75 21.37
C GLU A 361 2.83 -6.72 20.19
N PHE A 362 2.58 -6.19 18.97
CA PHE A 362 2.48 -6.98 17.76
C PHE A 362 3.85 -7.05 17.08
N THR A 363 4.59 -8.14 17.32
CA THR A 363 6.00 -8.29 16.93
C THR A 363 6.21 -8.71 15.47
N ASN A 364 5.16 -9.20 14.80
CA ASN A 364 5.22 -9.71 13.44
C ASN A 364 4.20 -8.99 12.53
N PHE A 365 4.16 -7.66 12.69
CA PHE A 365 3.28 -6.78 11.93
C PHE A 365 4.01 -6.22 10.72
N TYR A 366 3.32 -6.22 9.57
CA TYR A 366 3.79 -5.64 8.33
C TYR A 366 2.90 -4.48 7.89
N ASN A 367 3.55 -3.39 7.47
CA ASN A 367 2.88 -2.17 7.02
C ASN A 367 3.23 -1.89 5.55
N PRO A 368 2.57 -2.55 4.59
CA PRO A 368 2.85 -2.39 3.19
C PRO A 368 2.66 -0.95 2.71
N LEU A 369 3.62 -0.44 1.94
CA LEU A 369 3.47 0.82 1.24
C LEU A 369 2.58 0.60 0.00
N TRP A 370 1.43 1.27 -0.03
CA TRP A 370 0.47 1.19 -1.12
C TRP A 370 0.68 2.31 -2.16
N TYR A 371 -0.12 2.30 -3.20
CA TYR A 371 0.02 3.10 -4.43
C TYR A 371 0.05 4.61 -4.21
N HIS A 372 -0.72 5.11 -3.23
CA HIS A 372 -0.84 6.54 -2.92
C HIS A 372 -0.34 6.89 -1.51
N SER A 373 0.60 6.07 -0.99
CA SER A 373 1.33 6.38 0.25
C SER A 373 0.40 6.58 1.46
N THR A 374 0.50 7.72 2.16
CA THR A 374 -0.23 8.07 3.39
C THR A 374 -1.74 7.78 3.31
N ILE A 375 -2.39 8.21 2.21
CA ILE A 375 -3.86 8.06 2.10
C ILE A 375 -4.28 6.58 2.01
N ASP A 376 -3.49 5.74 1.35
CA ASP A 376 -3.79 4.31 1.25
C ASP A 376 -3.46 3.58 2.57
N GLY A 377 -2.43 4.02 3.31
CA GLY A 377 -2.15 3.55 4.67
C GLY A 377 -3.26 3.92 5.65
N GLU A 378 -3.72 5.16 5.61
CA GLU A 378 -4.88 5.63 6.40
C GLU A 378 -6.15 4.83 6.06
N TYR A 379 -6.39 4.55 4.77
CA TYR A 379 -7.51 3.76 4.28
C TYR A 379 -7.49 2.32 4.85
N THR A 380 -6.34 1.64 4.80
CA THR A 380 -6.20 0.28 5.35
C THR A 380 -6.43 0.24 6.85
N ASN A 381 -5.84 1.19 7.60
CA ASN A 381 -5.98 1.28 9.05
C ASN A 381 -7.42 1.51 9.49
N CYS A 382 -8.15 2.42 8.80
CA CYS A 382 -9.47 2.88 9.22
C CYS A 382 -10.63 2.03 8.73
N LEU A 383 -10.49 1.36 7.56
CA LEU A 383 -11.59 0.68 6.90
C LEU A 383 -11.37 -0.82 6.70
N SER A 384 -10.18 -1.34 7.00
CA SER A 384 -9.86 -2.77 6.77
C SER A 384 -10.19 -3.22 5.35
N GLN A 385 -9.74 -2.45 4.36
CA GLN A 385 -9.93 -2.73 2.93
C GLN A 385 -8.61 -2.47 2.19
N TYR A 386 -8.36 -3.20 1.10
CA TYR A 386 -7.19 -3.00 0.27
C TYR A 386 -7.42 -1.89 -0.75
N PRO A 387 -6.49 -0.93 -0.92
CA PRO A 387 -6.61 0.12 -1.92
C PRO A 387 -6.36 -0.41 -3.33
N ALA A 388 -6.91 0.28 -4.34
CA ALA A 388 -6.71 -0.03 -5.75
C ALA A 388 -5.74 0.96 -6.41
N SER A 389 -4.85 0.48 -7.27
CA SER A 389 -3.92 1.35 -8.02
C SER A 389 -4.62 2.23 -9.08
N SER A 390 -5.86 1.88 -9.43
CA SER A 390 -6.65 2.53 -10.50
C SER A 390 -7.46 3.74 -10.02
N LYS A 391 -7.54 3.98 -8.71
CA LYS A 391 -8.32 5.08 -8.10
C LYS A 391 -7.75 5.49 -6.74
N TRP A 392 -8.17 6.63 -6.25
CA TRP A 392 -7.97 7.09 -4.88
C TRP A 392 -9.05 6.45 -4.00
N SER A 393 -8.78 5.24 -3.48
CA SER A 393 -9.79 4.41 -2.81
C SER A 393 -10.40 5.10 -1.59
N PHE A 394 -9.58 5.80 -0.79
CA PHE A 394 -10.08 6.53 0.38
C PHE A 394 -11.01 7.69 -0.01
N GLU A 395 -10.66 8.49 -1.03
CA GLU A 395 -11.55 9.56 -1.52
C GLU A 395 -12.86 8.97 -2.06
N ALA A 396 -12.79 7.86 -2.79
CA ALA A 396 -13.97 7.17 -3.32
C ALA A 396 -14.87 6.64 -2.19
N SER A 397 -14.30 6.22 -1.06
CA SER A 397 -15.07 5.76 0.10
C SER A 397 -15.96 6.83 0.72
N ALA A 398 -15.68 8.11 0.46
CA ALA A 398 -16.52 9.22 0.95
C ALA A 398 -17.96 9.19 0.41
N ASP A 399 -18.18 8.51 -0.72
CA ASP A 399 -19.49 8.38 -1.38
C ASP A 399 -20.17 7.02 -1.14
N THR A 400 -19.58 6.15 -0.31
CA THR A 400 -20.08 4.81 0.01
C THR A 400 -20.37 4.67 1.49
N TYR A 401 -21.28 3.78 1.87
CA TYR A 401 -21.59 3.51 3.26
C TYR A 401 -20.46 2.70 3.92
N GLN A 402 -19.97 3.17 5.09
CA GLN A 402 -18.88 2.54 5.85
C GLN A 402 -19.37 2.16 7.26
N PRO A 403 -20.17 1.08 7.41
CA PRO A 403 -20.79 0.73 8.70
C PRO A 403 -19.78 0.42 9.80
N TYR A 404 -18.67 -0.21 9.45
CA TYR A 404 -17.67 -0.70 10.40
C TYR A 404 -16.55 0.30 10.71
N ALA A 405 -16.51 1.47 10.03
CA ALA A 405 -15.62 2.54 10.44
C ALA A 405 -15.86 2.88 11.92
N LEU A 406 -14.79 2.99 12.70
CA LEU A 406 -14.85 3.06 14.16
C LEU A 406 -15.75 4.21 14.67
N GLY A 407 -15.73 5.36 13.98
CA GLY A 407 -16.62 6.47 14.31
C GLY A 407 -18.10 6.12 14.16
N ASN A 408 -18.48 5.43 13.09
CA ASN A 408 -19.87 5.00 12.86
C ASN A 408 -20.31 3.96 13.89
N MET A 409 -19.46 2.97 14.18
CA MET A 409 -19.73 1.92 15.18
C MET A 409 -19.94 2.51 16.57
N LEU A 410 -19.04 3.36 17.01
CA LEU A 410 -19.09 3.94 18.36
C LEU A 410 -20.19 5.01 18.51
N ASN A 411 -20.48 5.79 17.47
CA ASN A 411 -21.63 6.71 17.49
C ASN A 411 -22.96 5.97 17.71
N ALA A 412 -23.12 4.78 17.13
CA ALA A 412 -24.31 3.93 17.37
C ALA A 412 -24.44 3.49 18.84
N GLN A 413 -23.31 3.43 19.58
CA GLN A 413 -23.24 3.12 21.00
C GLN A 413 -23.27 4.37 21.90
N GLY A 414 -23.52 5.55 21.34
CA GLY A 414 -23.68 6.81 22.08
C GLY A 414 -22.40 7.57 22.37
N TYR A 415 -21.29 7.22 21.72
CA TYR A 415 -20.07 8.04 21.73
C TYR A 415 -20.24 9.31 20.89
N LYS A 416 -19.39 10.29 21.16
CA LYS A 416 -19.14 11.41 20.25
C LYS A 416 -17.79 11.18 19.57
N SER A 417 -17.77 11.19 18.23
CA SER A 417 -16.59 10.94 17.45
C SER A 417 -16.01 12.20 16.84
N TYR A 418 -14.72 12.40 17.04
CA TYR A 418 -13.92 13.55 16.65
C TYR A 418 -12.76 13.10 15.75
N GLY A 419 -12.52 13.84 14.66
CA GLY A 419 -11.39 13.59 13.77
C GLY A 419 -10.52 14.84 13.66
N TYR A 420 -9.21 14.66 13.67
CA TYR A 420 -8.23 15.75 13.60
C TYR A 420 -7.09 15.44 12.64
N HIS A 421 -6.59 16.48 11.99
CA HIS A 421 -5.40 16.44 11.15
C HIS A 421 -4.71 17.80 11.16
N ASP A 422 -3.43 17.83 11.42
CA ASP A 422 -2.64 19.06 11.52
C ASP A 422 -2.04 19.52 10.18
N PHE A 423 -2.73 19.19 9.07
CA PHE A 423 -2.41 19.69 7.73
C PHE A 423 -3.66 20.16 6.99
N ASP A 424 -3.57 20.44 5.69
CA ASP A 424 -4.64 21.03 4.88
C ASP A 424 -5.85 20.09 4.80
N ALA A 425 -7.01 20.61 5.20
CA ALA A 425 -8.28 19.89 5.26
C ALA A 425 -8.75 19.37 3.90
N THR A 426 -8.35 20.02 2.80
CA THR A 426 -8.79 19.64 1.45
C THR A 426 -7.93 18.53 0.87
N TYR A 427 -6.80 18.23 1.51
CA TYR A 427 -5.92 17.16 1.07
C TYR A 427 -6.59 15.81 1.26
N TYR A 428 -6.65 15.00 0.20
CA TYR A 428 -7.28 13.68 0.19
C TYR A 428 -8.78 13.68 0.55
N ASP A 429 -9.46 14.81 0.30
CA ASP A 429 -10.90 14.98 0.55
C ASP A 429 -11.35 14.64 1.99
N ARG A 430 -10.46 14.89 2.99
CA ARG A 430 -10.69 14.53 4.39
C ARG A 430 -11.92 15.22 4.99
N THR A 431 -12.33 16.36 4.43
CA THR A 431 -13.58 17.03 4.81
C THR A 431 -14.84 16.23 4.48
N ARG A 432 -14.74 15.18 3.63
CA ARG A 432 -15.83 14.26 3.29
C ARG A 432 -15.59 12.84 3.85
N THR A 433 -14.38 12.31 3.71
CA THR A 433 -14.05 10.95 4.16
C THR A 433 -14.24 10.77 5.66
N HIS A 434 -13.73 11.70 6.49
CA HIS A 434 -13.81 11.59 7.95
C HIS A 434 -15.25 11.73 8.50
N PRO A 435 -16.07 12.72 8.07
CA PRO A 435 -17.49 12.72 8.43
C PRO A 435 -18.24 11.47 7.99
N ASN A 436 -17.92 10.89 6.83
CA ASN A 436 -18.51 9.63 6.35
C ASN A 436 -18.15 8.44 7.25
N MET A 437 -16.94 8.42 7.81
CA MET A 437 -16.52 7.42 8.79
C MET A 437 -17.12 7.65 10.19
N GLY A 438 -17.95 8.68 10.37
CA GLY A 438 -18.63 8.97 11.64
C GLY A 438 -17.95 10.02 12.52
N TYR A 439 -16.83 10.60 12.11
CA TYR A 439 -16.17 11.69 12.84
C TYR A 439 -16.92 13.02 12.58
N THR A 440 -18.04 13.21 13.26
CA THR A 440 -18.99 14.31 13.03
C THR A 440 -18.40 15.68 13.32
N THR A 441 -17.33 15.74 14.11
CA THR A 441 -16.49 16.92 14.29
C THR A 441 -15.14 16.62 13.66
N PHE A 442 -14.88 17.17 12.48
CA PHE A 442 -13.58 17.09 11.83
C PHE A 442 -12.93 18.48 11.80
N LYS A 443 -11.69 18.58 12.30
CA LYS A 443 -10.90 19.81 12.26
C LYS A 443 -9.53 19.56 11.66
N ALA A 444 -9.15 20.40 10.72
CA ALA A 444 -7.83 20.44 10.11
C ALA A 444 -7.51 21.88 9.69
N ILE A 445 -6.30 22.16 9.19
CA ILE A 445 -5.95 23.48 8.68
C ILE A 445 -6.91 23.87 7.55
N GLY A 446 -7.56 25.03 7.67
CA GLY A 446 -8.60 25.45 6.74
C GLY A 446 -10.01 24.95 7.07
N ALA A 447 -10.18 24.03 8.04
CA ALA A 447 -11.45 23.49 8.50
C ALA A 447 -11.59 23.55 10.04
N GLY A 448 -11.33 24.69 10.64
CA GLY A 448 -11.59 24.94 12.06
C GLY A 448 -10.46 24.62 13.03
N LEU A 449 -9.32 24.12 12.57
CA LEU A 449 -8.08 24.06 13.34
C LEU A 449 -7.30 25.36 13.17
N ASP A 450 -6.94 25.99 14.29
CA ASP A 450 -6.16 27.24 14.35
C ASP A 450 -4.91 27.00 15.21
N ILE A 451 -3.80 26.70 14.54
CA ILE A 451 -2.49 26.50 15.14
C ILE A 451 -1.45 27.37 14.39
N PRO A 452 -0.26 27.63 14.97
CA PRO A 452 0.76 28.43 14.33
C PRO A 452 1.13 27.93 12.92
N ASP A 453 1.28 28.86 11.97
CA ASP A 453 1.67 28.55 10.59
C ASP A 453 3.20 28.32 10.52
N HIS A 454 3.57 27.06 10.46
CA HIS A 454 4.94 26.60 10.27
C HIS A 454 5.09 25.94 8.89
N VAL A 455 6.35 25.77 8.44
CA VAL A 455 6.61 25.02 7.20
C VAL A 455 6.14 23.57 7.30
N MET A 456 6.27 22.99 8.52
CA MET A 456 5.69 21.71 8.93
C MET A 456 4.94 21.96 10.23
N TYR A 457 3.75 21.39 10.36
CA TYR A 457 2.90 21.58 11.52
C TYR A 457 3.26 20.61 12.66
N SER A 458 2.85 20.94 13.88
CA SER A 458 3.19 20.22 15.10
C SER A 458 2.00 19.42 15.62
N ASP A 459 2.17 18.10 15.75
CA ASP A 459 1.20 17.22 16.42
C ASP A 459 0.87 17.70 17.84
N LEU A 460 1.88 18.18 18.58
CA LEU A 460 1.68 18.72 19.94
C LEU A 460 0.80 19.96 19.91
N GLU A 461 1.09 20.95 19.06
CA GLU A 461 0.28 22.17 18.96
C GLU A 461 -1.16 21.84 18.52
N CYS A 462 -1.33 20.87 17.64
CA CYS A 462 -2.66 20.36 17.26
C CYS A 462 -3.38 19.79 18.48
N MET A 463 -2.75 18.89 19.23
CA MET A 463 -3.35 18.26 20.39
C MET A 463 -3.70 19.27 21.48
N GLU A 464 -2.82 20.27 21.74
CA GLU A 464 -3.09 21.38 22.65
C GLU A 464 -4.30 22.23 22.22
N ALA A 465 -4.52 22.38 20.91
CA ALA A 465 -5.65 23.16 20.38
C ALA A 465 -6.99 22.41 20.47
N VAL A 466 -6.98 21.06 20.37
CA VAL A 466 -8.23 20.31 20.18
C VAL A 466 -8.68 19.48 21.37
N TYR A 467 -7.81 19.14 22.33
CA TYR A 467 -8.17 18.25 23.45
C TYR A 467 -9.40 18.73 24.24
N GLY A 468 -9.62 20.03 24.31
CA GLY A 468 -10.77 20.64 24.97
C GLY A 468 -12.12 20.32 24.31
N ASP A 469 -12.15 19.86 23.08
CA ASP A 469 -13.38 19.53 22.36
C ASP A 469 -14.06 18.28 22.95
N PHE A 470 -13.27 17.29 23.37
CA PHE A 470 -13.76 15.96 23.76
C PHE A 470 -13.46 15.57 25.21
N ILE A 471 -12.47 16.19 25.85
CA ILE A 471 -11.98 15.76 27.16
C ILE A 471 -13.06 15.73 28.26
N GLN A 472 -14.12 16.52 28.13
CA GLN A 472 -15.24 16.59 29.10
C GLN A 472 -16.39 15.64 28.76
N ASP A 473 -16.42 15.02 27.59
CA ASP A 473 -17.50 14.10 27.21
C ASP A 473 -17.43 12.80 28.04
N ASP A 474 -18.57 12.23 28.36
CA ASP A 474 -18.65 10.98 29.14
C ASP A 474 -18.03 9.80 28.36
N LYS A 475 -18.31 9.76 27.05
CA LYS A 475 -17.76 8.80 26.10
C LYS A 475 -17.33 9.52 24.82
N PHE A 476 -16.07 9.37 24.46
CA PHE A 476 -15.55 9.92 23.23
C PHE A 476 -14.73 8.90 22.42
N ASN A 477 -14.71 9.11 21.13
CA ASN A 477 -13.80 8.47 20.17
C ASN A 477 -13.06 9.57 19.41
N MET A 478 -11.75 9.61 19.52
CA MET A 478 -10.91 10.59 18.87
C MET A 478 -9.96 9.87 17.87
N TYR A 479 -10.03 10.30 16.62
CA TYR A 479 -9.11 9.93 15.57
C TYR A 479 -8.13 11.06 15.26
N PHE A 480 -6.87 10.74 15.11
CA PHE A 480 -5.84 11.70 14.73
C PHE A 480 -4.95 11.14 13.63
N MET A 481 -4.93 11.83 12.48
CA MET A 481 -3.91 11.63 11.46
C MET A 481 -2.77 12.60 11.72
N SER A 482 -1.60 12.11 12.17
CA SER A 482 -0.45 12.93 12.48
C SER A 482 0.27 13.44 11.22
N PHE A 483 1.08 14.49 11.36
CA PHE A 483 1.84 15.06 10.25
C PHE A 483 3.31 15.33 10.61
N SER A 484 3.66 15.44 11.87
CA SER A 484 5.02 15.80 12.31
C SER A 484 6.11 14.85 11.81
N GLY A 485 5.78 13.57 11.60
CA GLY A 485 6.67 12.55 11.07
C GLY A 485 6.98 12.66 9.58
N HIS A 486 6.37 13.62 8.86
CA HIS A 486 6.49 13.74 7.41
C HIS A 486 7.90 14.20 6.96
N LEU A 487 8.38 13.61 5.85
CA LEU A 487 9.62 14.01 5.19
C LEU A 487 9.64 15.51 4.79
N PRO A 488 10.81 16.18 4.58
CA PRO A 488 12.18 15.63 4.61
C PRO A 488 12.80 15.67 6.01
N TYR A 489 13.69 14.74 6.31
CA TYR A 489 14.34 14.65 7.62
C TYR A 489 15.66 15.42 7.64
N ASN A 490 15.60 16.70 8.01
CA ASN A 490 16.79 17.57 8.05
C ASN A 490 16.55 18.80 8.94
N TYR A 491 17.63 19.51 9.24
CA TYR A 491 17.61 20.71 10.08
C TYR A 491 17.62 22.04 9.29
N ASP A 492 17.56 22.00 7.96
CA ASP A 492 17.64 23.21 7.13
C ASP A 492 16.27 23.86 6.92
N ASN A 493 15.21 23.03 6.75
CA ASN A 493 13.89 23.48 6.37
C ASN A 493 12.73 22.64 6.94
N GLN A 494 13.02 21.70 7.86
CA GLN A 494 12.01 20.92 8.57
C GLN A 494 11.90 21.44 10.01
N TYR A 495 10.83 22.20 10.26
CA TYR A 495 10.61 22.89 11.56
C TYR A 495 10.61 21.91 12.73
N ILE A 496 9.89 20.79 12.62
CA ILE A 496 9.76 19.80 13.70
C ILE A 496 11.10 19.18 14.05
N CYS A 497 11.90 18.81 13.05
CA CYS A 497 13.26 18.32 13.28
C CYS A 497 14.12 19.37 14.00
N MET A 498 13.97 20.66 13.65
CA MET A 498 14.75 21.75 14.24
C MET A 498 14.43 21.97 15.72
N ILE A 499 13.16 22.00 16.10
CA ILE A 499 12.73 22.25 17.50
C ILE A 499 13.07 21.08 18.42
N ASN A 500 13.11 19.85 17.89
CA ASN A 500 13.41 18.64 18.64
C ASN A 500 14.90 18.22 18.57
N ARG A 501 15.72 18.96 17.82
CA ARG A 501 17.12 18.62 17.54
C ARG A 501 17.93 18.36 18.81
N GLU A 502 17.92 19.31 19.75
CA GLU A 502 18.72 19.22 20.99
C GLU A 502 18.32 18.00 21.82
N GLY A 503 17.01 17.70 21.91
CA GLY A 503 16.50 16.51 22.59
C GLY A 503 17.01 15.22 21.95
N ALA A 504 16.87 15.11 20.62
CA ALA A 504 17.30 13.94 19.87
C ALA A 504 18.82 13.74 19.91
N GLU A 505 19.60 14.79 19.71
CA GLU A 505 21.08 14.73 19.80
C GLU A 505 21.54 14.30 21.19
N ASN A 506 20.91 14.78 22.27
CA ASN A 506 21.28 14.43 23.63
C ASN A 506 21.12 12.94 23.94
N VAL A 507 20.05 12.30 23.41
CA VAL A 507 19.78 10.88 23.67
C VAL A 507 20.42 9.93 22.66
N LEU A 508 20.73 10.41 21.44
CA LEU A 508 21.24 9.56 20.35
C LEU A 508 22.72 9.78 20.03
N SER A 509 23.40 10.76 20.66
CA SER A 509 24.78 11.14 20.35
C SER A 509 25.79 9.98 20.43
N GLU A 510 25.56 9.02 21.31
CA GLU A 510 26.46 7.87 21.49
C GLU A 510 26.22 6.74 20.47
N LYS A 511 25.10 6.78 19.71
CA LYS A 511 24.77 5.75 18.71
C LYS A 511 25.55 5.92 17.40
N GLY A 512 26.11 7.10 17.16
CA GLY A 512 26.89 7.40 15.95
C GLY A 512 26.05 7.53 14.69
N TYR A 513 24.76 7.84 14.84
CA TYR A 513 23.83 8.04 13.74
C TYR A 513 24.15 9.28 12.90
N SER A 514 23.79 9.23 11.62
CA SER A 514 23.83 10.39 10.72
C SER A 514 22.85 11.49 11.16
N ASP A 515 23.09 12.72 10.69
CA ASP A 515 22.19 13.85 10.96
C ASP A 515 20.75 13.57 10.49
N GLU A 516 20.58 12.82 9.39
CA GLU A 516 19.27 12.46 8.85
C GLU A 516 18.55 11.43 9.75
N ALA A 517 19.25 10.42 10.23
CA ALA A 517 18.68 9.44 11.17
C ALA A 517 18.24 10.10 12.49
N ILE A 518 19.06 11.02 13.02
CA ILE A 518 18.71 11.79 14.23
C ILE A 518 17.53 12.72 13.96
N ALA A 519 17.49 13.37 12.79
CA ALA A 519 16.39 14.26 12.41
C ALA A 519 15.06 13.49 12.23
N TYR A 520 15.10 12.25 11.73
CA TYR A 520 13.93 11.38 11.66
C TYR A 520 13.38 11.08 13.06
N VAL A 521 14.23 10.68 14.00
CA VAL A 521 13.79 10.43 15.38
C VAL A 521 13.28 11.73 16.03
N ALA A 522 13.93 12.88 15.76
CA ALA A 522 13.47 14.18 16.23
C ALA A 522 12.05 14.52 15.71
N ALA A 523 11.71 14.12 14.49
CA ALA A 523 10.36 14.28 13.96
C ALA A 523 9.32 13.43 14.73
N GLN A 524 9.66 12.18 15.06
CA GLN A 524 8.78 11.29 15.81
C GLN A 524 8.62 11.69 17.29
N MET A 525 9.59 12.40 17.87
CA MET A 525 9.49 12.95 19.23
C MET A 525 8.33 13.94 19.39
N GLU A 526 7.85 14.55 18.31
CA GLU A 526 6.74 15.50 18.39
C GLU A 526 5.39 14.79 18.62
N LEU A 527 5.17 13.67 17.92
CA LEU A 527 4.01 12.81 18.18
C LEU A 527 4.08 12.23 19.60
N ASP A 528 5.26 11.82 20.06
CA ASP A 528 5.46 11.31 21.43
C ASP A 528 5.01 12.34 22.49
N LYS A 529 5.41 13.61 22.32
CA LYS A 529 4.99 14.72 23.20
C LYS A 529 3.50 15.03 23.12
N ALA A 530 2.91 14.92 21.91
CA ALA A 530 1.47 15.10 21.74
C ALA A 530 0.66 14.06 22.52
N LEU A 531 1.14 12.80 22.48
CA LEU A 531 0.52 11.71 23.23
C LEU A 531 0.77 11.81 24.73
N GLU A 532 1.98 12.23 25.17
CA GLU A 532 2.29 12.51 26.58
C GLU A 532 1.33 13.59 27.11
N PHE A 533 1.22 14.73 26.40
CA PHE A 533 0.31 15.81 26.76
C PHE A 533 -1.14 15.33 26.90
N LEU A 534 -1.63 14.53 25.96
CA LEU A 534 -2.99 13.98 25.99
C LEU A 534 -3.19 13.04 27.17
N MET A 535 -2.23 12.15 27.46
CA MET A 535 -2.28 11.26 28.63
C MET A 535 -2.34 12.03 29.93
N ASP A 536 -1.53 13.09 30.08
CA ASP A 536 -1.55 13.97 31.26
C ASP A 536 -2.94 14.62 31.44
N LYS A 537 -3.56 15.11 30.36
CA LYS A 537 -4.91 15.70 30.41
C LYS A 537 -5.99 14.67 30.74
N LEU A 538 -5.86 13.46 30.26
CA LEU A 538 -6.76 12.35 30.63
C LEU A 538 -6.59 11.93 32.10
N GLU A 539 -5.36 11.94 32.61
CA GLU A 539 -5.08 11.69 34.04
C GLU A 539 -5.68 12.81 34.91
N GLU A 540 -5.47 14.09 34.56
CA GLU A 540 -6.06 15.24 35.26
C GLU A 540 -7.59 15.17 35.35
N THR A 541 -8.26 14.58 34.37
CA THR A 541 -9.72 14.40 34.32
C THR A 541 -10.20 13.05 34.85
N GLY A 542 -9.28 12.16 35.24
CA GLY A 542 -9.58 10.82 35.75
C GLY A 542 -10.10 9.86 34.68
N LYS A 543 -9.74 10.06 33.41
CA LYS A 543 -10.19 9.26 32.29
C LYS A 543 -9.12 8.34 31.71
N LEU A 544 -7.85 8.50 32.09
CA LEU A 544 -6.75 7.72 31.53
C LEU A 544 -6.96 6.20 31.69
N ASP A 545 -7.43 5.74 32.87
CA ASP A 545 -7.68 4.33 33.15
C ASP A 545 -8.87 3.74 32.35
N ASN A 546 -9.66 4.59 31.70
CA ASN A 546 -10.79 4.19 30.87
C ASN A 546 -10.63 4.71 29.45
N THR A 547 -9.40 4.76 28.95
CA THR A 547 -9.08 5.16 27.59
C THR A 547 -8.15 4.14 26.94
N LEU A 548 -8.51 3.70 25.74
CA LEU A 548 -7.76 2.82 24.87
C LEU A 548 -7.00 3.65 23.86
N PHE A 549 -5.70 3.50 23.78
CA PHE A 549 -4.83 4.09 22.76
C PHE A 549 -4.49 3.04 21.71
N ILE A 550 -4.69 3.41 20.44
CA ILE A 550 -4.27 2.64 19.28
C ILE A 550 -3.36 3.57 18.46
N VAL A 551 -2.12 3.17 18.22
CA VAL A 551 -1.17 3.94 17.40
C VAL A 551 -0.61 3.01 16.34
N ALA A 552 -0.93 3.30 15.08
CA ALA A 552 -0.54 2.51 13.92
C ALA A 552 0.17 3.39 12.87
N PRO A 553 1.25 2.93 12.24
CA PRO A 553 1.87 3.66 11.14
C PRO A 553 0.98 3.64 9.89
N ASP A 554 1.09 4.68 9.04
CA ASP A 554 0.53 4.68 7.69
C ASP A 554 1.41 3.92 6.69
N HIS A 555 2.74 4.08 6.80
CA HIS A 555 3.78 3.39 6.02
C HIS A 555 5.15 3.55 6.70
N TYR A 556 6.16 2.81 6.19
CA TYR A 556 7.54 3.00 6.63
C TYR A 556 8.12 4.36 6.12
N PRO A 557 9.20 4.90 6.73
CA PRO A 557 9.76 6.21 6.37
C PRO A 557 10.53 6.18 5.04
N TYR A 558 9.83 5.99 3.91
CA TYR A 558 10.41 5.90 2.57
C TYR A 558 11.14 7.16 2.11
N GLY A 559 10.97 8.29 2.81
CA GLY A 559 11.64 9.56 2.53
C GLY A 559 13.07 9.63 3.03
N LEU A 560 13.56 8.64 3.74
CA LEU A 560 14.96 8.53 4.16
C LEU A 560 15.88 8.25 2.95
N SER A 561 17.10 8.79 3.01
CA SER A 561 18.14 8.50 2.02
C SER A 561 18.59 7.03 2.10
N ASP A 562 19.01 6.48 0.94
CA ASP A 562 19.46 5.09 0.84
C ASP A 562 20.53 4.78 1.92
N GLY A 563 20.32 3.77 2.75
CA GLY A 563 21.18 3.36 3.86
C GLY A 563 20.82 3.96 5.23
N THR A 564 20.03 5.02 5.31
CA THR A 564 19.65 5.63 6.58
C THR A 564 18.67 4.76 7.37
N TYR A 565 17.78 4.06 6.67
CA TYR A 565 16.86 3.16 7.35
C TYR A 565 17.58 1.90 7.88
N ASN A 566 18.59 1.39 7.14
CA ASN A 566 19.52 0.36 7.62
C ASN A 566 20.30 0.79 8.87
N GLU A 567 20.71 2.07 8.90
CA GLU A 567 21.41 2.65 10.04
C GLU A 567 20.54 2.65 11.32
N LEU A 568 19.28 3.08 11.19
CA LEU A 568 18.30 3.05 12.29
C LEU A 568 18.00 1.61 12.76
N ALA A 569 17.84 0.68 11.82
CA ALA A 569 17.59 -0.72 12.10
C ALA A 569 18.81 -1.47 12.68
N GLY A 570 20.03 -0.96 12.46
CA GLY A 570 21.28 -1.65 12.83
C GLY A 570 21.55 -2.92 12.01
N LYS A 571 20.81 -3.15 10.92
CA LYS A 571 20.94 -4.27 9.98
C LYS A 571 20.54 -3.81 8.58
N ASP A 572 20.92 -4.59 7.54
CA ASP A 572 20.44 -4.34 6.19
C ASP A 572 19.00 -4.83 6.03
N ILE A 573 18.07 -3.89 5.88
CA ILE A 573 16.63 -4.15 5.64
C ILE A 573 16.19 -3.59 4.29
N GLU A 574 16.91 -2.61 3.74
CA GLU A 574 16.55 -1.98 2.47
C GLU A 574 16.80 -2.89 1.25
N SER A 575 17.54 -3.98 1.42
CA SER A 575 17.80 -4.96 0.36
C SER A 575 16.75 -6.08 0.27
N ASP A 576 15.81 -6.18 1.24
CA ASP A 576 14.72 -7.14 1.26
C ASP A 576 13.39 -6.39 1.36
N ASP A 577 12.60 -6.38 0.27
CA ASP A 577 11.34 -5.65 0.19
C ASP A 577 10.34 -6.07 1.29
N PHE A 578 10.39 -7.30 1.80
CA PHE A 578 9.54 -7.73 2.91
C PHE A 578 10.02 -7.13 4.25
N GLU A 579 11.31 -7.23 4.55
CA GLU A 579 11.89 -6.64 5.76
C GLU A 579 11.74 -5.12 5.83
N LEU A 580 11.71 -4.46 4.66
CA LEU A 580 11.50 -3.01 4.54
C LEU A 580 10.14 -2.59 5.12
N HIS A 581 9.12 -3.44 5.01
CA HIS A 581 7.75 -3.19 5.49
C HIS A 581 7.48 -3.77 6.88
N HIS A 582 8.45 -4.49 7.47
CA HIS A 582 8.32 -5.01 8.84
C HIS A 582 8.30 -3.85 9.84
N ASN A 583 7.26 -3.78 10.65
CA ASN A 583 7.02 -2.68 11.58
C ASN A 583 6.34 -3.20 12.86
N GLN A 584 5.75 -2.32 13.63
CA GLN A 584 4.89 -2.61 14.77
C GLN A 584 3.74 -1.62 14.82
N PHE A 585 2.66 -1.95 15.51
CA PHE A 585 1.68 -1.00 16.02
C PHE A 585 1.40 -1.32 17.48
N GLY A 586 0.81 -0.40 18.21
CA GLY A 586 0.58 -0.54 19.63
C GLY A 586 -0.88 -0.33 20.00
N ILE A 587 -1.39 -1.16 20.92
CA ILE A 587 -2.68 -0.98 21.61
C ILE A 587 -2.40 -0.99 23.11
N TRP A 588 -2.76 0.09 23.80
CA TRP A 588 -2.44 0.25 25.22
C TRP A 588 -3.55 0.97 25.99
N SER A 589 -3.71 0.59 27.24
CA SER A 589 -4.46 1.33 28.26
C SER A 589 -3.74 1.26 29.59
N SER A 590 -3.81 2.31 30.41
CA SER A 590 -3.23 2.32 31.75
C SER A 590 -3.85 1.27 32.68
N SER A 591 -5.02 0.74 32.35
CA SER A 591 -5.66 -0.37 33.06
C SER A 591 -5.00 -1.73 32.83
N MET A 592 -4.11 -1.87 31.86
CA MET A 592 -3.41 -3.14 31.59
C MET A 592 -2.34 -3.38 32.64
N GLU A 593 -2.41 -4.56 33.34
CA GLU A 593 -1.45 -4.92 34.35
C GLU A 593 -0.10 -5.42 33.82
N LYS A 594 -0.08 -5.94 32.61
CA LYS A 594 1.10 -6.51 31.93
C LYS A 594 0.93 -6.46 30.42
N PRO A 595 2.04 -6.41 29.68
CA PRO A 595 1.98 -6.50 28.21
C PRO A 595 1.52 -7.88 27.74
N VAL A 596 0.91 -7.90 26.56
CA VAL A 596 0.51 -9.09 25.80
C VAL A 596 1.30 -9.12 24.51
N VAL A 597 2.24 -10.05 24.38
CA VAL A 597 3.05 -10.19 23.17
C VAL A 597 2.30 -11.06 22.15
N VAL A 598 2.11 -10.55 20.96
CA VAL A 598 1.42 -11.20 19.85
C VAL A 598 2.41 -11.34 18.70
N ASP A 599 2.83 -12.59 18.42
CA ASP A 599 3.81 -12.93 17.38
C ASP A 599 3.16 -13.44 16.08
N LYS A 600 1.85 -13.29 15.98
CA LYS A 600 1.07 -13.69 14.80
C LYS A 600 1.34 -12.74 13.65
N LEU A 601 1.55 -13.30 12.43
CA LEU A 601 1.74 -12.53 11.22
C LEU A 601 0.46 -11.73 10.91
N CYS A 602 0.59 -10.41 10.77
CA CYS A 602 -0.55 -9.51 10.56
C CYS A 602 -0.14 -8.23 9.80
N SER A 603 -1.13 -7.49 9.35
CA SER A 603 -0.93 -6.25 8.61
C SER A 603 -1.96 -5.16 8.95
N SER A 604 -1.83 -4.01 8.31
CA SER A 604 -2.67 -2.83 8.55
C SER A 604 -4.18 -3.11 8.47
N VAL A 605 -4.63 -3.98 7.57
CA VAL A 605 -6.07 -4.32 7.42
C VAL A 605 -6.62 -5.08 8.63
N ASP A 606 -5.76 -5.69 9.44
CA ASP A 606 -6.14 -6.48 10.62
C ASP A 606 -6.37 -5.61 11.87
N ILE A 607 -6.00 -4.33 11.84
CA ILE A 607 -6.12 -3.41 12.98
C ILE A 607 -7.57 -3.19 13.35
N LEU A 608 -8.41 -2.81 12.39
CA LEU A 608 -9.82 -2.48 12.66
C LEU A 608 -10.60 -3.66 13.25
N PRO A 609 -10.62 -4.88 12.65
CA PRO A 609 -11.33 -6.02 13.24
C PRO A 609 -10.79 -6.39 14.63
N THR A 610 -9.49 -6.26 14.89
CA THR A 610 -8.91 -6.50 16.22
C THR A 610 -9.39 -5.48 17.25
N VAL A 611 -9.43 -4.19 16.87
CA VAL A 611 -9.94 -3.11 17.74
C VAL A 611 -11.44 -3.29 18.01
N LEU A 612 -12.23 -3.64 16.98
CA LEU A 612 -13.67 -3.92 17.15
C LEU A 612 -13.91 -5.10 18.10
N ASN A 613 -13.11 -6.16 18.00
CA ASN A 613 -13.16 -7.29 18.93
C ASN A 613 -12.83 -6.88 20.35
N LEU A 614 -11.75 -6.13 20.58
CA LEU A 614 -11.35 -5.63 21.90
C LEU A 614 -12.40 -4.71 22.54
N LEU A 615 -13.15 -3.97 21.73
CA LEU A 615 -14.25 -3.10 22.17
C LEU A 615 -15.58 -3.85 22.35
N GLY A 616 -15.65 -5.15 22.05
CA GLY A 616 -16.88 -5.94 22.13
C GLY A 616 -17.95 -5.48 21.14
N ALA A 617 -17.55 -4.97 19.99
CA ALA A 617 -18.46 -4.47 18.96
C ALA A 617 -19.09 -5.61 18.18
N ASP A 618 -20.37 -5.45 17.81
CA ASP A 618 -21.07 -6.39 16.94
C ASP A 618 -20.78 -6.07 15.48
N PHE A 619 -20.09 -6.96 14.78
CA PHE A 619 -19.79 -6.83 13.35
C PHE A 619 -19.70 -8.19 12.66
N ASP A 620 -19.86 -8.19 11.33
CA ASP A 620 -19.65 -9.40 10.53
C ASP A 620 -18.21 -9.41 9.98
N SER A 621 -17.38 -10.25 10.57
CA SER A 621 -15.97 -10.36 10.22
C SER A 621 -15.72 -10.82 8.79
N ARG A 622 -16.70 -11.49 8.15
CA ARG A 622 -16.61 -11.92 6.75
C ARG A 622 -16.55 -10.74 5.77
N LEU A 623 -17.09 -9.58 6.14
CA LEU A 623 -17.18 -8.38 5.31
C LEU A 623 -15.97 -7.43 5.43
N LEU A 624 -14.96 -7.80 6.19
CA LEU A 624 -13.69 -7.08 6.33
C LEU A 624 -12.58 -7.83 5.60
N ALA A 625 -11.60 -7.12 5.06
CA ALA A 625 -10.46 -7.73 4.39
C ALA A 625 -9.45 -8.33 5.38
N GLY A 626 -9.34 -7.74 6.57
CA GLY A 626 -8.49 -8.19 7.66
C GLY A 626 -9.21 -9.10 8.66
N HIS A 627 -8.44 -9.67 9.55
CA HIS A 627 -8.91 -10.58 10.60
C HIS A 627 -8.64 -10.03 12.00
N ASN A 628 -9.38 -10.51 13.00
CA ASN A 628 -9.00 -10.30 14.39
C ASN A 628 -7.70 -11.08 14.67
N ILE A 629 -6.60 -10.37 14.93
CA ILE A 629 -5.27 -10.93 15.14
C ILE A 629 -5.23 -11.85 16.38
N LEU A 630 -6.07 -11.55 17.39
CA LEU A 630 -6.08 -12.26 18.68
C LEU A 630 -6.82 -13.60 18.62
N SER A 631 -7.61 -13.82 17.55
CA SER A 631 -8.31 -15.08 17.33
C SER A 631 -7.44 -16.11 16.59
N ASP A 632 -7.89 -17.36 16.54
CA ASP A 632 -7.29 -18.41 15.70
C ASP A 632 -7.76 -18.26 14.24
N SER A 633 -7.27 -17.22 13.55
CA SER A 633 -7.56 -16.91 12.15
C SER A 633 -6.34 -17.14 11.28
N ASP A 634 -6.57 -17.32 9.97
CA ASP A 634 -5.49 -17.46 8.98
C ASP A 634 -4.60 -16.20 8.94
N GLU A 635 -3.33 -16.40 8.67
CA GLU A 635 -2.32 -15.36 8.57
C GLU A 635 -2.04 -15.04 7.11
N LEU A 636 -2.25 -13.79 6.69
CA LEU A 636 -1.97 -13.33 5.34
C LEU A 636 -1.63 -11.85 5.31
N VAL A 637 -0.43 -11.54 4.84
CA VAL A 637 0.02 -10.18 4.50
C VAL A 637 0.14 -10.06 3.00
N ILE A 638 -0.47 -9.03 2.42
CA ILE A 638 -0.44 -8.73 0.97
C ILE A 638 0.31 -7.43 0.75
N PHE A 639 1.21 -7.40 -0.25
CA PHE A 639 1.97 -6.22 -0.66
C PHE A 639 1.42 -5.63 -1.97
N ALA A 640 1.76 -4.37 -2.27
CA ALA A 640 1.24 -3.65 -3.42
C ALA A 640 1.56 -4.30 -4.77
N ASP A 641 2.66 -5.03 -4.87
CA ASP A 641 3.05 -5.80 -6.05
C ASP A 641 2.40 -7.20 -6.12
N GLN A 642 1.50 -7.51 -5.15
CA GLN A 642 0.85 -8.80 -4.97
C GLN A 642 1.78 -9.94 -4.50
N SER A 643 2.97 -9.61 -4.01
CA SER A 643 3.74 -10.50 -3.14
C SER A 643 2.97 -10.71 -1.84
N PHE A 644 3.19 -11.85 -1.18
CA PHE A 644 2.47 -12.14 0.06
C PHE A 644 3.28 -13.00 1.03
N MET A 645 2.84 -12.98 2.28
CA MET A 645 3.35 -13.86 3.34
C MET A 645 2.18 -14.54 4.06
N THR A 646 2.41 -15.78 4.44
CA THR A 646 1.54 -16.56 5.34
C THR A 646 2.40 -17.16 6.46
N ASP A 647 1.78 -17.86 7.40
CA ASP A 647 2.48 -18.70 8.40
C ASP A 647 3.39 -19.77 7.78
N LYS A 648 3.19 -20.11 6.49
CA LYS A 648 3.87 -21.21 5.81
C LYS A 648 4.90 -20.77 4.77
N VAL A 649 4.59 -19.71 4.03
CA VAL A 649 5.39 -19.30 2.86
C VAL A 649 5.51 -17.77 2.76
N ARG A 650 6.59 -17.34 2.10
CA ARG A 650 6.77 -16.01 1.54
C ARG A 650 6.90 -16.15 0.01
N TYR A 651 6.01 -15.50 -0.74
CA TYR A 651 6.00 -15.50 -2.20
C TYR A 651 6.34 -14.12 -2.74
N ASP A 652 7.35 -14.04 -3.60
CA ASP A 652 7.73 -12.82 -4.32
C ASP A 652 7.14 -12.86 -5.73
N ALA A 653 6.14 -12.01 -5.99
CA ALA A 653 5.47 -11.94 -7.29
C ALA A 653 6.37 -11.35 -8.40
N SER A 654 7.40 -10.56 -8.05
CA SER A 654 8.33 -9.98 -9.01
C SER A 654 9.25 -11.01 -9.63
N THR A 655 9.74 -11.96 -8.83
CA THR A 655 10.62 -13.05 -9.24
C THR A 655 9.88 -14.36 -9.49
N GLY A 656 8.75 -14.59 -8.81
CA GLY A 656 8.03 -15.86 -8.77
C GLY A 656 8.67 -16.88 -7.82
N GLU A 657 9.57 -16.43 -6.93
CA GLU A 657 10.24 -17.29 -5.96
C GLU A 657 9.39 -17.47 -4.70
N THR A 658 9.43 -18.69 -4.14
CA THR A 658 8.79 -19.03 -2.88
C THR A 658 9.83 -19.41 -1.85
N SER A 659 9.81 -18.77 -0.69
CA SER A 659 10.55 -19.18 0.50
C SER A 659 9.61 -19.85 1.50
N TYR A 660 10.07 -20.90 2.17
CA TYR A 660 9.25 -21.72 3.05
C TYR A 660 9.63 -21.51 4.52
N PHE A 661 8.68 -21.21 5.38
CA PHE A 661 8.86 -21.08 6.84
C PHE A 661 8.71 -22.42 7.56
N VAL A 662 8.00 -23.35 6.94
CA VAL A 662 7.81 -24.73 7.42
C VAL A 662 8.38 -25.72 6.40
N PRO A 663 8.67 -26.98 6.78
CA PRO A 663 9.09 -28.00 5.83
C PRO A 663 8.10 -28.15 4.68
N GLU A 664 8.60 -28.24 3.43
CA GLU A 664 7.78 -28.35 2.22
C GLU A 664 6.75 -29.51 2.30
N SER A 665 7.07 -30.58 3.04
CA SER A 665 6.15 -31.70 3.27
C SER A 665 4.92 -31.36 4.14
N GLN A 666 4.90 -30.20 4.77
CA GLN A 666 3.77 -29.70 5.57
C GLN A 666 2.92 -28.71 4.76
N ILE A 667 3.33 -28.38 3.54
CA ILE A 667 2.61 -27.49 2.64
C ILE A 667 1.66 -28.31 1.77
N PRO A 668 0.36 -28.03 1.72
CA PRO A 668 -0.58 -28.71 0.83
C PRO A 668 -0.19 -28.56 -0.64
N ASP A 669 -0.44 -29.59 -1.45
CA ASP A 669 -0.22 -29.51 -2.89
C ASP A 669 -1.05 -28.36 -3.49
N GLY A 670 -0.40 -27.47 -4.26
CA GLY A 670 -1.05 -26.31 -4.89
C GLY A 670 -1.32 -25.13 -3.96
N TYR A 671 -0.84 -25.16 -2.71
CA TYR A 671 -1.08 -24.09 -1.72
C TYR A 671 -0.68 -22.69 -2.24
N VAL A 672 0.49 -22.55 -2.84
CA VAL A 672 0.97 -21.25 -3.36
C VAL A 672 0.06 -20.72 -4.46
N ASP A 673 -0.42 -21.59 -5.38
CA ASP A 673 -1.35 -21.19 -6.43
C ASP A 673 -2.71 -20.78 -5.85
N GLN A 674 -3.19 -21.44 -4.81
CA GLN A 674 -4.41 -21.06 -4.09
C GLN A 674 -4.25 -19.72 -3.39
N MET A 675 -3.11 -19.47 -2.76
CA MET A 675 -2.85 -18.19 -2.11
C MET A 675 -2.70 -17.04 -3.13
N ILE A 676 -2.12 -17.28 -4.29
CA ILE A 676 -2.09 -16.29 -5.39
C ILE A 676 -3.52 -15.91 -5.79
N GLU A 677 -4.41 -16.90 -5.95
CA GLU A 677 -5.82 -16.67 -6.27
C GLU A 677 -6.54 -15.91 -5.15
N GLU A 678 -6.28 -16.26 -3.90
CA GLU A 678 -6.85 -15.57 -2.73
C GLU A 678 -6.42 -14.09 -2.68
N VAL A 679 -5.13 -13.80 -2.88
CA VAL A 679 -4.61 -12.43 -2.96
C VAL A 679 -5.32 -11.64 -4.06
N GLU A 680 -5.45 -12.21 -5.26
CA GLU A 680 -6.18 -11.57 -6.36
C GLU A 680 -7.66 -11.34 -6.01
N ASN A 681 -8.30 -12.28 -5.31
CA ASN A 681 -9.69 -12.17 -4.92
C ASN A 681 -9.90 -11.05 -3.90
N ARG A 682 -9.09 -10.99 -2.84
CA ARG A 682 -9.20 -9.95 -1.79
C ARG A 682 -9.02 -8.55 -2.33
N LEU A 683 -8.02 -8.36 -3.21
CA LEU A 683 -7.78 -7.05 -3.86
C LEU A 683 -8.94 -6.67 -4.80
N TYR A 684 -9.48 -7.62 -5.57
CA TYR A 684 -10.63 -7.40 -6.43
C TYR A 684 -11.89 -7.06 -5.64
N ILE A 685 -12.18 -7.84 -4.60
CA ILE A 685 -13.36 -7.66 -3.74
C ILE A 685 -13.33 -6.29 -3.05
N SER A 686 -12.19 -5.88 -2.48
CA SER A 686 -12.06 -4.55 -1.85
C SER A 686 -12.34 -3.42 -2.84
N ASP A 687 -11.88 -3.55 -4.09
CA ASP A 687 -12.14 -2.58 -5.16
C ASP A 687 -13.63 -2.51 -5.53
N GLU A 688 -14.28 -3.67 -5.70
CA GLU A 688 -15.68 -3.75 -6.11
C GLU A 688 -16.67 -3.39 -4.98
N MET A 689 -16.31 -3.58 -3.71
CA MET A 689 -17.10 -3.08 -2.58
C MET A 689 -17.34 -1.58 -2.64
N ILE A 690 -16.28 -0.81 -3.01
CA ILE A 690 -16.40 0.65 -3.19
C ILE A 690 -17.13 0.98 -4.48
N ASN A 691 -16.87 0.28 -5.60
CA ASN A 691 -17.50 0.54 -6.89
C ASN A 691 -19.02 0.36 -6.86
N THR A 692 -19.50 -0.61 -6.08
CA THR A 692 -20.91 -0.97 -5.99
C THR A 692 -21.63 -0.42 -4.76
N ASP A 693 -20.90 0.27 -3.86
CA ASP A 693 -21.41 0.64 -2.53
C ASP A 693 -22.04 -0.58 -1.82
N TYR A 694 -21.27 -1.70 -1.77
CA TYR A 694 -21.78 -3.00 -1.34
C TYR A 694 -22.41 -2.98 0.04
N PHE A 695 -21.85 -2.20 0.98
CA PHE A 695 -22.44 -2.07 2.32
C PHE A 695 -23.84 -1.43 2.30
N SER A 696 -24.09 -0.45 1.41
CA SER A 696 -25.45 0.09 1.25
C SER A 696 -26.43 -0.96 0.75
N PHE A 697 -26.00 -1.85 -0.13
CA PHE A 697 -26.80 -2.98 -0.60
C PHE A 697 -27.08 -3.98 0.53
N VAL A 698 -26.07 -4.39 1.30
CA VAL A 698 -26.21 -5.35 2.41
C VAL A 698 -27.18 -4.82 3.47
N TYR A 699 -27.05 -3.56 3.85
CA TYR A 699 -27.84 -2.93 4.93
C TYR A 699 -29.07 -2.18 4.44
N SER A 700 -29.45 -2.35 3.16
CA SER A 700 -30.65 -1.77 2.56
C SER A 700 -30.76 -0.24 2.77
N ARG A 701 -29.68 0.50 2.53
CA ARG A 701 -29.59 1.97 2.62
C ARG A 701 -29.62 2.66 1.27
#